data_c73c59f0cdd6f4faa6e1e7be0f1e055b
#
_entry.id   c73c59f0cdd6f4faa6e1e7be0f1e055b
#
_cell.length_a   1.000
_cell.length_b   1.000
_cell.length_c   1.000
_cell.angle_alpha   90.00
_cell.angle_beta   90.00
_cell.angle_gamma   90.00
#
_symmetry.space_group_name_H-M   'P 1'
#
loop_
_entity.id
_entity.type
_entity.pdbx_description
1 polymer ?
#
loop_
_entity_poly.entity_id
_entity_poly.type
_entity_poly.pdbx_seq_one_letter_code
_entity_poly.pdbx_strand_id
1 'polypeptide(L)'
;MDNQAPNNYNNGNYNGGNNYNNGNNGNNGNNGNNGGNNGGKKDNHNGQMILGFIMVTLVALFFLSFFANRFSQMSSKETTYSEFLKQLEKNNVKTVEFSNYEMDYTLVDDKKPYEITYYTGIVNDPDLITTLKSAKTSEGKAIEISASVPDNTSAWLVNILSFVIPLVLIWILFGFLMRRMGGGAMGVGKSTAKVYVEKTTGVTFKDVAGQDEAKESLAEIVDYLHNPQKYTDVGASMPKGVLLVGPPGTGKTMLAKAVAGEANVPFFSMSGSEFVEMFVGMGASKVRDLFKQAKEKAPCIVFIDEIDAIGKKRDNQLSSNDEREQTLNQLLTEMDGFEGNNGVIILAATNRPESLDPALTRPGRFDRRVPVELPDLAGREAILKVHAKKIKTADDVDFHTIARMASGASGAELANMINEAALRAVRNNRTVVTEADLEESIEVVIAGYQKKNAVLSDHEKQVVSYHEIGHALVAALQTHSAPVQKITIIPRTSGALGYTMQVDTADKNLMTKEEIENKIATFTGGRAAEEVVFGEITTGASNDIEQATKLARAMITRYGMSEEFDMVAMETVTNQYLGGDTSLACSADTQNRIDAKVVELVKTQHQKAKNILLENREKLDELAKYLYEKETITGEEFMRILGQEGKAQ
;
A
#
# COMPACT_ATOMS: atom_id res chain seq x y z
N MET A 1 -11.55 -27.70 44.05
CA MET A 1 -10.21 -28.09 44.51
C MET A 1 -9.29 -27.79 43.36
N ASP A 2 -8.84 -26.63 43.38
CA ASP A 2 -7.46 -26.11 43.52
C ASP A 2 -6.63 -26.25 42.26
N ASN A 3 -6.40 -25.16 41.63
CA ASN A 3 -5.25 -24.21 41.65
C ASN A 3 -4.20 -24.60 40.60
N GLN A 4 -3.69 -23.83 39.72
CA GLN A 4 -3.12 -22.46 39.68
C GLN A 4 -2.59 -22.17 38.26
N ALA A 5 -2.78 -20.96 37.83
CA ALA A 5 -1.93 -20.29 36.79
C ALA A 5 -0.71 -19.69 37.55
N PRO A 6 0.24 -18.97 36.94
CA PRO A 6 0.51 -18.56 35.58
C PRO A 6 2.02 -18.64 35.19
N ASN A 7 2.38 -18.37 33.92
CA ASN A 7 3.70 -17.77 33.68
C ASN A 7 3.71 -16.83 32.46
N ASN A 8 4.02 -15.61 32.77
CA ASN A 8 4.48 -14.51 31.94
C ASN A 8 5.80 -14.84 31.24
N TYR A 9 5.96 -14.50 29.98
CA TYR A 9 7.25 -14.13 29.42
C TYR A 9 7.17 -12.86 28.57
N ASN A 10 8.03 -12.02 28.88
CA ASN A 10 8.33 -10.62 28.71
C ASN A 10 8.72 -10.24 27.28
N ASN A 11 8.33 -9.03 26.92
CA ASN A 11 8.78 -8.24 25.78
C ASN A 11 10.29 -8.02 25.78
N GLY A 12 10.89 -8.16 24.62
CA GLY A 12 12.23 -7.68 24.31
C GLY A 12 12.21 -6.78 23.08
N ASN A 13 12.21 -5.48 23.34
CA ASN A 13 12.46 -4.41 22.38
C ASN A 13 13.94 -4.45 21.93
N TYR A 14 14.20 -4.47 20.63
CA TYR A 14 15.48 -4.05 20.08
C TYR A 14 15.30 -2.93 19.06
N ASN A 15 15.67 -1.77 19.52
CA ASN A 15 15.95 -0.56 18.73
C ASN A 15 17.40 -0.67 18.22
N GLY A 16 17.61 -0.53 16.93
CA GLY A 16 18.94 -0.46 16.32
C GLY A 16 18.91 0.49 15.14
N GLY A 17 19.16 1.77 15.42
CA GLY A 17 19.42 2.76 14.40
C GLY A 17 20.80 2.59 13.78
N ASN A 18 20.91 2.79 12.49
CA ASN A 18 22.17 3.14 11.85
C ASN A 18 21.96 4.25 10.82
N ASN A 19 22.48 5.40 11.20
CA ASN A 19 22.83 6.54 10.37
C ASN A 19 24.00 6.17 9.46
N TYR A 20 23.89 6.42 8.16
CA TYR A 20 25.05 6.71 7.33
C TYR A 20 24.79 7.97 6.50
N ASN A 21 25.50 8.99 6.93
CA ASN A 21 25.80 10.22 6.22
C ASN A 21 26.99 9.95 5.28
N ASN A 22 26.91 10.30 4.02
CA ASN A 22 28.06 10.74 3.26
C ASN A 22 27.62 11.55 2.04
N GLY A 23 28.03 12.72 1.97
CA GLY A 23 28.32 13.74 1.15
C GLY A 23 29.34 13.45 0.06
N ASN A 24 29.19 14.10 -1.06
CA ASN A 24 30.18 14.91 -1.78
C ASN A 24 29.65 15.23 -3.18
N ASN A 25 29.44 16.49 -3.56
CA ASN A 25 30.36 17.42 -4.23
C ASN A 25 30.72 17.08 -5.68
N GLY A 26 30.48 18.04 -6.59
CA GLY A 26 31.05 18.12 -7.94
C GLY A 26 30.07 18.72 -8.96
N ASN A 27 29.92 19.94 -9.09
CA ASN A 27 30.48 21.09 -9.81
C ASN A 27 30.55 20.96 -11.34
N ASN A 28 30.15 22.05 -12.01
CA ASN A 28 30.40 22.52 -13.40
C ASN A 28 29.45 22.01 -14.49
N GLY A 29 28.86 22.83 -15.30
CA GLY A 29 29.18 24.16 -15.81
C GLY A 29 28.46 24.39 -17.12
N ASN A 30 27.99 25.57 -17.24
CA ASN A 30 27.98 26.39 -18.44
C ASN A 30 26.89 26.33 -19.53
N ASN A 31 26.19 27.42 -19.61
CA ASN A 31 25.96 28.30 -20.75
C ASN A 31 24.94 27.91 -21.85
N GLY A 32 24.00 28.80 -22.08
CA GLY A 32 23.13 28.83 -23.25
C GLY A 32 21.98 29.83 -23.15
N ASN A 33 22.31 31.06 -23.39
CA ASN A 33 21.47 32.23 -23.66
C ASN A 33 20.38 31.95 -24.71
N ASN A 34 19.10 32.29 -24.45
CA ASN A 34 18.40 33.19 -25.40
C ASN A 34 17.06 33.70 -24.83
N GLY A 35 16.80 34.96 -25.11
CA GLY A 35 15.76 35.78 -24.57
C GLY A 35 14.34 35.52 -25.10
N GLY A 36 13.38 36.00 -24.33
CA GLY A 36 11.97 36.06 -24.65
C GLY A 36 11.20 36.84 -23.57
N ASN A 37 11.06 38.12 -23.87
CA ASN A 37 10.27 39.15 -23.20
C ASN A 37 8.83 38.70 -22.91
N ASN A 38 8.31 38.80 -21.65
CA ASN A 38 6.99 39.35 -21.38
C ASN A 38 6.68 39.61 -19.92
N GLY A 39 6.23 40.83 -19.66
CA GLY A 39 5.15 41.19 -18.74
C GLY A 39 5.40 40.96 -17.25
N GLY A 40 6.06 41.91 -16.58
CA GLY A 40 6.21 41.93 -15.13
C GLY A 40 4.87 42.04 -14.38
N LYS A 41 4.62 41.08 -13.48
CA LYS A 41 3.85 41.29 -12.26
C LYS A 41 4.83 41.54 -11.13
N LYS A 42 4.83 42.78 -10.62
CA LYS A 42 5.57 43.16 -9.41
C LYS A 42 5.07 42.32 -8.25
N ASP A 43 5.83 41.34 -7.84
CA ASP A 43 5.62 40.63 -6.59
C ASP A 43 5.95 41.55 -5.41
N ASN A 44 4.94 41.84 -4.61
CA ASN A 44 5.02 42.63 -3.38
C ASN A 44 5.75 41.86 -2.26
N HIS A 45 7.03 41.50 -2.47
CA HIS A 45 7.85 40.85 -1.44
C HIS A 45 8.18 41.76 -0.27
N ASN A 46 8.19 43.10 -0.48
CA ASN A 46 8.48 44.07 0.59
C ASN A 46 7.38 44.17 1.66
N GLY A 47 6.12 43.93 1.32
CA GLY A 47 5.01 43.95 2.30
C GLY A 47 5.06 42.79 3.30
N GLN A 48 5.62 41.66 2.92
CA GLN A 48 5.71 40.48 3.79
C GLN A 48 6.85 40.60 4.82
N MET A 49 7.98 41.20 4.44
CA MET A 49 9.08 41.46 5.36
C MET A 49 8.73 42.53 6.40
N ILE A 50 8.03 43.59 6.00
CA ILE A 50 7.59 44.66 6.91
C ILE A 50 6.59 44.11 7.95
N LEU A 51 5.65 43.24 7.54
CA LEU A 51 4.69 42.62 8.46
C LEU A 51 5.35 41.65 9.43
N GLY A 52 6.35 40.88 8.97
CA GLY A 52 7.16 40.01 9.84
C GLY A 52 7.97 40.82 10.87
N PHE A 53 8.51 41.94 10.44
CA PHE A 53 9.26 42.83 11.35
C PHE A 53 8.37 43.48 12.41
N ILE A 54 7.17 43.91 12.04
CA ILE A 54 6.16 44.47 12.98
C ILE A 54 5.73 43.40 13.99
N MET A 55 5.52 42.15 13.55
CA MET A 55 5.13 41.08 14.44
C MET A 55 6.23 40.70 15.44
N VAL A 56 7.46 40.64 14.98
CA VAL A 56 8.61 40.37 15.87
C VAL A 56 8.81 41.50 16.88
N THR A 57 8.65 42.79 16.46
CA THR A 57 8.71 43.93 17.37
C THR A 57 7.58 43.96 18.38
N LEU A 58 6.36 43.59 18.02
CA LEU A 58 5.23 43.51 18.96
C LEU A 58 5.41 42.38 19.98
N VAL A 59 5.93 41.24 19.56
CA VAL A 59 6.25 40.11 20.44
C VAL A 59 7.40 40.49 21.37
N ALA A 60 8.43 41.20 20.87
CA ALA A 60 9.54 41.69 21.69
C ALA A 60 9.06 42.73 22.72
N LEU A 61 8.18 43.65 22.36
CA LEU A 61 7.56 44.63 23.27
C LEU A 61 6.69 43.93 24.32
N PHE A 62 5.97 42.91 23.97
CA PHE A 62 5.18 42.09 24.92
C PHE A 62 6.10 41.40 25.93
N PHE A 63 7.17 40.78 25.45
CA PHE A 63 8.17 40.16 26.34
C PHE A 63 8.88 41.21 27.21
N LEU A 64 9.21 42.38 26.66
CA LEU A 64 9.82 43.47 27.44
C LEU A 64 8.88 43.96 28.54
N SER A 65 7.60 44.15 28.25
CA SER A 65 6.56 44.54 29.22
C SER A 65 6.36 43.46 30.29
N PHE A 66 6.34 42.19 29.90
CA PHE A 66 6.22 41.05 30.80
C PHE A 66 7.46 40.94 31.73
N PHE A 67 8.67 41.13 31.18
CA PHE A 67 9.89 41.13 31.96
C PHE A 67 10.04 42.38 32.85
N ALA A 68 9.61 43.58 32.39
CA ALA A 68 9.62 44.79 33.20
C ALA A 68 8.73 44.66 34.46
N ASN A 69 7.50 44.08 34.31
CA ASN A 69 6.65 43.78 35.46
C ASN A 69 7.24 42.72 36.41
N ARG A 70 7.99 41.77 35.89
CA ARG A 70 8.69 40.76 36.71
C ARG A 70 9.90 41.38 37.44
N PHE A 71 10.56 42.37 36.82
CA PHE A 71 11.72 43.02 37.39
C PHE A 71 11.33 43.94 38.54
N SER A 72 10.17 44.62 38.47
CA SER A 72 9.66 45.47 39.57
C SER A 72 9.27 44.65 40.81
N GLN A 73 8.85 43.41 40.65
CA GLN A 73 8.57 42.50 41.77
C GLN A 73 9.83 41.92 42.45
N MET A 74 11.01 42.04 41.83
CA MET A 74 12.27 41.57 42.40
C MET A 74 12.94 42.62 43.34
N SER A 75 12.46 43.86 43.33
CA SER A 75 12.98 44.96 44.17
C SER A 75 12.17 45.20 45.46
N SER A 76 11.08 44.49 45.67
CA SER A 76 10.28 44.58 46.89
C SER A 76 10.27 43.24 47.65
N LYS A 77 10.36 43.30 48.99
CA LYS A 77 10.41 42.13 49.87
C LYS A 77 9.45 42.28 51.02
N GLU A 78 8.55 41.33 51.16
CA GLU A 78 7.63 41.26 52.26
C GLU A 78 8.35 40.95 53.58
N THR A 79 8.01 41.70 54.65
CA THR A 79 8.56 41.53 56.00
C THR A 79 7.45 41.62 57.05
N THR A 80 7.76 41.23 58.28
CA THR A 80 6.83 41.38 59.39
C THR A 80 6.99 42.71 60.12
N TYR A 81 5.93 43.24 60.69
CA TYR A 81 5.96 44.47 61.50
C TYR A 81 6.98 44.35 62.66
N SER A 82 7.13 43.19 63.27
CA SER A 82 8.15 42.95 64.30
C SER A 82 9.58 43.07 63.79
N GLU A 83 9.85 42.68 62.52
CA GLU A 83 11.16 42.85 61.94
C GLU A 83 11.43 44.32 61.60
N PHE A 84 10.43 45.06 61.15
CA PHE A 84 10.53 46.51 60.96
C PHE A 84 10.90 47.21 62.25
N LEU A 85 10.24 46.93 63.40
CA LEU A 85 10.57 47.50 64.71
C LEU A 85 12.02 47.18 65.12
N LYS A 86 12.49 45.98 64.91
CA LYS A 86 13.89 45.63 65.19
C LYS A 86 14.88 46.42 64.30
N GLN A 87 14.55 46.69 63.05
CA GLN A 87 15.40 47.52 62.19
C GLN A 87 15.36 49.00 62.64
N LEU A 88 14.21 49.46 63.11
CA LEU A 88 14.03 50.79 63.67
C LEU A 88 14.89 50.99 64.97
N GLU A 89 14.82 50.02 65.87
CA GLU A 89 15.68 50.04 67.11
C GLU A 89 17.18 50.03 66.79
N LYS A 90 17.56 49.40 65.69
CA LYS A 90 18.98 49.40 65.22
C LYS A 90 19.36 50.67 64.46
N ASN A 91 18.50 51.69 64.38
CA ASN A 91 18.67 52.90 63.58
C ASN A 91 19.02 52.68 62.13
N ASN A 92 18.52 51.59 61.55
CA ASN A 92 18.83 51.17 60.20
C ASN A 92 17.75 51.51 59.17
N VAL A 93 16.64 52.12 59.59
CA VAL A 93 15.50 52.51 58.69
C VAL A 93 15.82 53.90 58.12
N LYS A 94 15.74 54.03 56.76
CA LYS A 94 16.07 55.29 56.06
C LYS A 94 14.81 56.09 55.68
N THR A 95 13.85 55.44 55.05
CA THR A 95 12.54 56.04 54.66
C THR A 95 11.41 55.16 55.10
N VAL A 96 10.26 55.73 55.38
CA VAL A 96 9.02 55.04 55.66
C VAL A 96 7.90 55.72 54.87
N GLU A 97 7.23 54.96 54.02
CA GLU A 97 6.08 55.43 53.24
C GLU A 97 4.83 54.69 53.65
N PHE A 98 3.76 55.40 53.97
CA PHE A 98 2.48 54.80 54.33
C PHE A 98 1.55 54.79 53.12
N SER A 99 1.04 53.62 52.75
CA SER A 99 -0.01 53.44 51.81
C SER A 99 -1.32 53.02 52.52
N ASN A 100 -2.42 52.80 51.79
CA ASN A 100 -3.70 52.48 52.43
C ASN A 100 -3.73 51.14 53.16
N TYR A 101 -2.90 50.18 52.75
CA TYR A 101 -2.93 48.81 53.26
C TYR A 101 -1.58 48.28 53.69
N GLU A 102 -0.49 48.98 53.36
CA GLU A 102 0.88 48.57 53.62
C GLU A 102 1.75 49.76 53.96
N MET A 103 2.84 49.46 54.65
CA MET A 103 3.88 50.42 55.00
C MET A 103 5.17 49.94 54.38
N ASP A 104 5.71 50.77 53.51
CA ASP A 104 6.97 50.52 52.79
C ASP A 104 8.12 51.18 53.52
N TYR A 105 9.27 50.54 53.61
CA TYR A 105 10.45 51.11 54.20
C TYR A 105 11.73 50.68 53.50
N THR A 106 12.76 51.51 53.54
CA THR A 106 14.11 51.23 53.04
C THR A 106 15.12 51.24 54.14
N LEU A 107 16.23 50.49 53.99
CA LEU A 107 17.28 50.37 54.98
C LEU A 107 18.52 51.11 54.53
N VAL A 108 19.29 51.64 55.53
CA VAL A 108 20.56 52.38 55.29
C VAL A 108 21.67 51.45 54.81
N ASP A 109 21.73 50.22 55.30
CA ASP A 109 22.81 49.24 55.03
C ASP A 109 22.65 48.48 53.68
N ASP A 110 21.62 48.75 52.88
CA ASP A 110 21.45 48.09 51.57
C ASP A 110 22.47 48.64 50.53
N LYS A 111 23.71 48.09 50.59
CA LYS A 111 24.81 48.41 49.65
C LYS A 111 24.75 47.62 48.31
N LYS A 112 23.62 47.18 47.84
CA LYS A 112 23.50 46.55 46.55
C LYS A 112 23.13 47.57 45.46
N PRO A 113 23.38 47.26 44.17
CA PRO A 113 23.18 48.22 43.09
C PRO A 113 21.71 48.68 42.93
N TYR A 114 20.79 48.11 43.69
CA TYR A 114 19.37 48.50 43.70
C TYR A 114 18.89 48.55 45.14
N GLU A 115 18.26 49.69 45.51
CA GLU A 115 17.60 49.88 46.81
C GLU A 115 16.41 48.92 46.91
N ILE A 116 16.37 48.08 47.96
CA ILE A 116 15.30 47.11 48.17
C ILE A 116 14.24 47.80 49.03
N THR A 117 13.01 47.84 48.54
CA THR A 117 11.86 48.31 49.33
C THR A 117 11.27 47.13 50.10
N TYR A 118 11.22 47.24 51.39
CA TYR A 118 10.58 46.28 52.27
C TYR A 118 9.17 46.74 52.58
N TYR A 119 8.17 45.87 52.52
CA TYR A 119 6.82 46.23 52.85
C TYR A 119 6.23 45.31 53.93
N THR A 120 5.37 45.90 54.76
CA THR A 120 4.61 45.18 55.80
C THR A 120 3.20 45.76 55.92
N GLY A 121 2.26 44.94 56.36
CA GLY A 121 0.87 45.39 56.64
C GLY A 121 0.85 46.45 57.76
N ILE A 122 -0.08 47.39 57.67
CA ILE A 122 -0.25 48.46 58.69
C ILE A 122 -0.82 47.83 59.94
N VAL A 123 -0.13 48.01 61.06
CA VAL A 123 -0.60 47.69 62.38
C VAL A 123 -1.05 48.96 63.08
N ASN A 124 -2.19 48.91 63.75
CA ASN A 124 -2.73 50.09 64.49
C ASN A 124 -1.94 50.26 65.79
N ASP A 125 -0.76 50.88 65.67
CA ASP A 125 0.11 51.22 66.77
C ASP A 125 0.11 52.74 67.01
N PRO A 126 -0.53 53.22 68.12
CA PRO A 126 -0.67 54.65 68.39
C PRO A 126 0.67 55.39 68.59
N ASP A 127 1.69 54.67 68.99
CA ASP A 127 2.98 55.28 69.34
C ASP A 127 3.96 55.27 68.16
N LEU A 128 3.63 54.58 67.07
CA LEU A 128 4.52 54.43 65.91
C LEU A 128 4.98 55.76 65.34
N ILE A 129 4.04 56.69 65.08
CA ILE A 129 4.42 58.04 64.49
C ILE A 129 5.31 58.84 65.43
N THR A 130 5.07 58.71 66.73
CA THR A 130 5.87 59.42 67.73
C THR A 130 7.27 58.80 67.78
N THR A 131 7.36 57.49 67.73
CA THR A 131 8.62 56.76 67.70
C THR A 131 9.42 57.08 66.43
N LEU A 132 8.78 57.07 65.25
CA LEU A 132 9.44 57.44 64.00
C LEU A 132 9.97 58.87 63.96
N LYS A 133 9.24 59.82 64.51
CA LYS A 133 9.68 61.23 64.61
C LYS A 133 10.86 61.40 65.53
N SER A 134 11.01 60.55 66.50
CA SER A 134 12.13 60.64 67.46
C SER A 134 13.33 59.77 67.03
N ALA A 135 13.13 58.80 66.18
CA ALA A 135 14.16 57.90 65.67
C ALA A 135 15.09 58.64 64.67
N LYS A 136 16.34 58.25 64.70
CA LYS A 136 17.39 58.76 63.77
C LYS A 136 18.00 57.56 63.02
N THR A 137 18.46 57.80 61.81
CA THR A 137 19.20 56.80 61.03
C THR A 137 20.59 56.60 61.67
N SER A 138 21.28 55.51 61.31
CA SER A 138 22.68 55.25 61.73
C SER A 138 23.65 56.39 61.38
N GLU A 139 23.29 57.26 60.44
CA GLU A 139 24.00 58.45 60.02
C GLU A 139 23.58 59.71 60.82
N GLY A 140 22.68 59.58 61.78
CA GLY A 140 22.24 60.70 62.63
C GLY A 140 21.18 61.62 61.97
N LYS A 141 20.68 61.27 60.79
CA LYS A 141 19.61 62.00 60.07
C LYS A 141 18.23 61.54 60.55
N ALA A 142 17.23 62.42 60.45
CA ALA A 142 15.85 62.08 60.70
C ALA A 142 15.33 61.07 59.60
N ILE A 143 14.45 60.12 60.00
CA ILE A 143 13.81 59.23 59.05
C ILE A 143 12.86 60.07 58.21
N GLU A 144 12.88 59.89 56.90
CA GLU A 144 11.96 60.51 55.97
C GLU A 144 10.60 59.75 55.99
N ILE A 145 9.53 60.47 56.36
CA ILE A 145 8.22 59.91 56.51
C ILE A 145 7.33 60.51 55.42
N SER A 146 6.77 59.68 54.56
CA SER A 146 5.82 60.09 53.49
C SER A 146 4.55 59.25 53.54
N ALA A 147 3.50 59.72 52.93
CA ALA A 147 2.26 58.96 52.73
C ALA A 147 1.82 59.14 51.29
N SER A 148 1.55 58.02 50.60
CA SER A 148 1.03 58.08 49.25
C SER A 148 -0.45 58.41 49.24
N VAL A 149 -0.84 59.37 48.41
CA VAL A 149 -2.25 59.71 48.16
C VAL A 149 -2.70 58.91 46.96
N PRO A 150 -3.71 58.02 47.09
CA PRO A 150 -4.16 57.22 45.96
C PRO A 150 -4.77 58.12 44.88
N ASP A 151 -4.16 58.16 43.71
CA ASP A 151 -4.76 58.78 42.53
C ASP A 151 -5.63 57.76 41.80
N ASN A 152 -6.94 57.79 42.13
CA ASN A 152 -7.94 56.85 41.66
C ASN A 152 -8.39 57.10 40.21
N THR A 153 -7.93 58.15 39.54
CA THR A 153 -8.50 58.55 38.23
C THR A 153 -7.78 57.94 37.02
N SER A 154 -6.58 57.45 37.15
CA SER A 154 -5.82 56.91 36.03
C SER A 154 -5.68 55.37 36.06
N ALA A 155 -5.73 54.73 37.23
CA ALA A 155 -5.46 53.29 37.36
C ALA A 155 -6.50 52.39 36.67
N TRP A 156 -7.80 52.75 36.73
CA TRP A 156 -8.84 51.96 36.04
C TRP A 156 -8.79 52.11 34.50
N LEU A 157 -8.43 53.28 33.99
CA LEU A 157 -8.23 53.53 32.57
C LEU A 157 -7.05 52.72 32.00
N VAL A 158 -5.92 52.70 32.74
CA VAL A 158 -4.72 51.92 32.37
C VAL A 158 -5.04 50.41 32.37
N ASN A 159 -5.78 49.96 33.39
CA ASN A 159 -6.18 48.54 33.48
C ASN A 159 -7.19 48.16 32.35
N ILE A 160 -8.16 48.95 32.01
CA ILE A 160 -9.08 48.70 30.87
C ILE A 160 -8.29 48.74 29.55
N LEU A 161 -7.42 49.73 29.35
CA LEU A 161 -6.61 49.86 28.14
C LEU A 161 -5.65 48.65 27.96
N SER A 162 -5.08 48.17 29.04
CA SER A 162 -4.20 46.99 29.00
C SER A 162 -4.90 45.70 28.64
N PHE A 163 -6.24 45.58 28.87
CA PHE A 163 -7.04 44.43 28.45
C PHE A 163 -7.68 44.64 27.05
N VAL A 164 -8.15 45.86 26.76
CA VAL A 164 -8.89 46.14 25.51
C VAL A 164 -7.95 46.22 24.30
N ILE A 165 -6.76 46.81 24.46
CA ILE A 165 -5.81 46.94 23.35
C ILE A 165 -5.35 45.57 22.80
N PRO A 166 -4.94 44.59 23.61
CA PRO A 166 -4.59 43.25 23.11
C PRO A 166 -5.77 42.53 22.45
N LEU A 167 -6.99 42.65 22.99
CA LEU A 167 -8.21 42.06 22.42
C LEU A 167 -8.54 42.65 21.05
N VAL A 168 -8.45 43.97 20.90
CA VAL A 168 -8.68 44.64 19.61
C VAL A 168 -7.61 44.28 18.61
N LEU A 169 -6.34 44.19 19.03
CA LEU A 169 -5.23 43.74 18.18
C LEU A 169 -5.40 42.29 17.75
N ILE A 170 -5.81 41.39 18.65
CA ILE A 170 -6.14 40.01 18.34
C ILE A 170 -7.29 39.93 17.34
N TRP A 171 -8.31 40.75 17.53
CA TRP A 171 -9.47 40.79 16.63
C TRP A 171 -9.13 41.32 15.23
N ILE A 172 -8.29 42.36 15.15
CA ILE A 172 -7.75 42.89 13.89
C ILE A 172 -6.83 41.86 13.22
N LEU A 173 -5.96 41.20 13.99
CA LEU A 173 -5.06 40.13 13.50
C LEU A 173 -5.87 38.94 13.00
N PHE A 174 -6.90 38.52 13.76
CA PHE A 174 -7.80 37.43 13.38
C PHE A 174 -8.63 37.80 12.12
N GLY A 175 -9.12 39.02 12.03
CA GLY A 175 -9.81 39.53 10.84
C GLY A 175 -8.89 39.63 9.61
N PHE A 176 -7.61 39.99 9.81
CA PHE A 176 -6.61 40.00 8.74
C PHE A 176 -6.18 38.57 8.34
N LEU A 177 -6.01 37.66 9.31
CA LEU A 177 -5.75 36.24 9.07
C LEU A 177 -6.92 35.59 8.35
N MET A 178 -8.15 35.86 8.77
CA MET A 178 -9.39 35.39 8.11
C MET A 178 -9.55 35.96 6.70
N ARG A 179 -9.20 37.22 6.45
CA ARG A 179 -9.17 37.80 5.09
C ARG A 179 -8.10 37.14 4.21
N ARG A 180 -6.98 36.76 4.78
CA ARG A 180 -5.89 36.06 4.05
C ARG A 180 -6.16 34.57 3.90
N MET A 181 -6.81 33.91 4.86
CA MET A 181 -7.32 32.54 4.80
C MET A 181 -8.64 32.45 4.04
N GLY A 182 -9.45 33.48 3.99
CA GLY A 182 -10.73 33.51 3.27
C GLY A 182 -10.60 33.43 1.74
N GLY A 183 -9.41 33.66 1.19
CA GLY A 183 -9.08 33.32 -0.21
C GLY A 183 -8.69 31.86 -0.42
N GLY A 184 -8.36 31.12 0.64
CA GLY A 184 -7.94 29.71 0.59
C GLY A 184 -8.89 28.74 1.30
N ALA A 185 -9.59 29.17 2.35
CA ALA A 185 -10.47 28.28 3.14
C ALA A 185 -11.85 28.04 2.50
N MET A 186 -12.30 28.88 1.56
CA MET A 186 -13.43 28.55 0.69
C MET A 186 -13.03 27.73 -0.54
N GLY A 187 -11.75 27.36 -0.69
CA GLY A 187 -11.23 26.43 -1.67
C GLY A 187 -11.21 24.98 -1.23
N VAL A 188 -11.67 24.64 -0.03
CA VAL A 188 -11.77 23.24 0.45
C VAL A 188 -12.75 22.40 -0.38
N GLY A 189 -13.53 23.01 -1.28
CA GLY A 189 -14.39 22.30 -2.23
C GLY A 189 -13.85 22.22 -3.66
N LYS A 190 -12.68 22.82 -3.98
CA LYS A 190 -12.04 22.58 -5.28
C LYS A 190 -11.01 21.51 -5.11
N SER A 191 -11.41 20.28 -5.42
CA SER A 191 -10.51 19.14 -5.56
C SER A 191 -9.38 19.50 -6.52
N THR A 192 -8.12 19.48 -6.06
CA THR A 192 -6.93 19.42 -6.89
C THR A 192 -6.65 17.96 -7.30
N ALA A 193 -7.71 17.16 -7.51
CA ALA A 193 -7.54 15.83 -8.06
C ALA A 193 -6.87 15.98 -9.42
N LYS A 194 -5.68 15.44 -9.55
CA LYS A 194 -5.01 15.27 -10.84
C LYS A 194 -5.78 14.20 -11.60
N VAL A 195 -6.86 14.60 -12.25
CA VAL A 195 -7.50 13.74 -13.25
C VAL A 195 -6.51 13.61 -14.40
N TYR A 196 -5.98 12.41 -14.61
CA TYR A 196 -5.13 12.14 -15.76
C TYR A 196 -6.01 12.14 -17.02
N VAL A 197 -5.91 13.20 -17.80
CA VAL A 197 -6.62 13.34 -19.06
C VAL A 197 -5.62 13.12 -20.18
N GLU A 198 -5.69 11.94 -20.80
CA GLU A 198 -4.95 11.67 -22.05
C GLU A 198 -5.86 12.05 -23.21
N LYS A 199 -5.46 13.02 -24.03
CA LYS A 199 -6.23 13.43 -25.23
C LYS A 199 -6.29 12.30 -26.25
N THR A 200 -5.22 11.53 -26.37
CA THR A 200 -5.08 10.31 -27.20
C THR A 200 -4.20 9.35 -26.42
N THR A 201 -4.62 8.12 -26.24
CA THR A 201 -3.85 7.12 -25.49
C THR A 201 -2.67 6.56 -26.29
N GLY A 202 -2.72 6.67 -27.62
CA GLY A 202 -1.73 6.09 -28.53
C GLY A 202 -1.71 4.54 -28.53
N VAL A 203 -2.59 3.89 -27.76
CA VAL A 203 -2.74 2.44 -27.65
C VAL A 203 -4.01 2.02 -28.36
N THR A 204 -3.95 0.99 -29.20
CA THR A 204 -5.07 0.44 -29.96
C THR A 204 -5.25 -1.05 -29.68
N PHE A 205 -6.31 -1.68 -30.18
CA PHE A 205 -6.50 -3.12 -30.05
C PHE A 205 -5.37 -3.97 -30.65
N LYS A 206 -4.58 -3.41 -31.59
CA LYS A 206 -3.40 -4.06 -32.16
C LYS A 206 -2.25 -4.22 -31.16
N ASP A 207 -2.22 -3.36 -30.14
CA ASP A 207 -1.22 -3.40 -29.09
C ASP A 207 -1.59 -4.35 -27.94
N VAL A 208 -2.85 -4.83 -27.92
CA VAL A 208 -3.36 -5.80 -26.96
C VAL A 208 -3.43 -7.16 -27.64
N ALA A 209 -2.53 -8.05 -27.28
CA ALA A 209 -2.52 -9.43 -27.77
C ALA A 209 -3.36 -10.33 -26.86
N GLY A 210 -3.97 -11.37 -27.42
CA GLY A 210 -4.93 -12.21 -26.71
C GLY A 210 -6.22 -11.44 -26.37
N GLN A 211 -7.08 -11.97 -25.50
CA GLN A 211 -8.31 -11.33 -25.04
C GLN A 211 -9.30 -11.03 -26.17
N ASP A 212 -9.43 -11.94 -27.14
CA ASP A 212 -10.18 -11.66 -28.36
C ASP A 212 -11.68 -11.50 -28.09
N GLU A 213 -12.26 -12.26 -27.17
CA GLU A 213 -13.65 -12.13 -26.73
C GLU A 213 -13.91 -10.78 -26.02
N ALA A 214 -12.95 -10.36 -25.18
CA ALA A 214 -13.05 -9.07 -24.51
C ALA A 214 -12.93 -7.91 -25.53
N LYS A 215 -12.06 -8.02 -26.52
CA LYS A 215 -11.94 -7.04 -27.60
C LYS A 215 -13.20 -6.97 -28.45
N GLU A 216 -13.78 -8.11 -28.82
CA GLU A 216 -15.04 -8.17 -29.59
C GLU A 216 -16.17 -7.47 -28.84
N SER A 217 -16.34 -7.80 -27.54
CA SER A 217 -17.33 -7.15 -26.68
C SER A 217 -17.12 -5.64 -26.54
N LEU A 218 -15.88 -5.17 -26.56
CA LEU A 218 -15.54 -3.76 -26.44
C LEU A 218 -15.52 -3.02 -27.78
N ALA A 219 -15.39 -3.73 -28.90
CA ALA A 219 -15.48 -3.14 -30.25
C ALA A 219 -16.88 -2.58 -30.52
N GLU A 220 -17.93 -3.15 -29.94
CA GLU A 220 -19.29 -2.59 -30.00
C GLU A 220 -19.36 -1.19 -29.37
N ILE A 221 -18.60 -0.95 -28.29
CA ILE A 221 -18.52 0.35 -27.63
C ILE A 221 -17.82 1.38 -28.53
N VAL A 222 -16.77 0.95 -29.20
CA VAL A 222 -16.04 1.79 -30.17
C VAL A 222 -16.96 2.16 -31.35
N ASP A 223 -17.70 1.19 -31.91
CA ASP A 223 -18.66 1.45 -33.00
C ASP A 223 -19.77 2.40 -32.55
N TYR A 224 -20.30 2.23 -31.34
CA TYR A 224 -21.29 3.14 -30.76
C TYR A 224 -20.78 4.58 -30.62
N LEU A 225 -19.53 4.76 -30.13
CA LEU A 225 -18.95 6.09 -29.99
C LEU A 225 -18.78 6.81 -31.33
N HIS A 226 -18.55 6.04 -32.41
CA HIS A 226 -18.46 6.56 -33.76
C HIS A 226 -19.84 6.76 -34.43
N ASN A 227 -20.78 5.82 -34.23
CA ASN A 227 -22.03 5.73 -34.95
C ASN A 227 -23.24 5.54 -34.00
N PRO A 228 -23.53 6.48 -33.07
CA PRO A 228 -24.57 6.29 -32.06
C PRO A 228 -25.97 6.13 -32.66
N GLN A 229 -26.24 6.77 -33.81
CA GLN A 229 -27.55 6.72 -34.45
C GLN A 229 -27.92 5.30 -34.93
N LYS A 230 -26.99 4.50 -35.42
CA LYS A 230 -27.18 3.12 -35.82
C LYS A 230 -27.87 2.26 -34.74
N TYR A 231 -27.55 2.52 -33.49
CA TYR A 231 -28.08 1.81 -32.32
C TYR A 231 -29.43 2.37 -31.89
N THR A 232 -29.60 3.69 -31.92
CA THR A 232 -30.86 4.34 -31.57
C THR A 232 -31.98 4.05 -32.58
N ASP A 233 -31.66 3.94 -33.86
CA ASP A 233 -32.61 3.64 -34.94
C ASP A 233 -33.24 2.24 -34.80
N VAL A 234 -32.52 1.30 -34.19
CA VAL A 234 -33.02 -0.06 -33.91
C VAL A 234 -33.67 -0.12 -32.50
N GLY A 235 -33.62 0.95 -31.73
CA GLY A 235 -34.10 1.00 -30.33
C GLY A 235 -33.18 0.34 -29.30
N ALA A 236 -31.92 0.08 -29.66
CA ALA A 236 -30.95 -0.47 -28.74
C ALA A 236 -30.45 0.63 -27.77
N SER A 237 -30.39 0.30 -26.49
CA SER A 237 -29.77 1.12 -25.46
C SER A 237 -28.38 0.59 -25.13
N MET A 238 -27.35 1.43 -25.30
CA MET A 238 -25.99 1.06 -24.91
C MET A 238 -25.81 1.08 -23.40
N PRO A 239 -24.98 0.18 -22.88
CA PRO A 239 -24.64 0.18 -21.45
C PRO A 239 -23.96 1.49 -21.07
N LYS A 240 -24.38 2.10 -19.95
CA LYS A 240 -23.74 3.31 -19.41
C LYS A 240 -22.36 3.00 -18.84
N GLY A 241 -22.18 1.79 -18.32
CA GLY A 241 -20.94 1.36 -17.71
C GLY A 241 -20.60 -0.08 -18.02
N VAL A 242 -19.31 -0.35 -18.19
CA VAL A 242 -18.76 -1.68 -18.41
C VAL A 242 -17.74 -2.00 -17.32
N LEU A 243 -17.87 -3.18 -16.74
CA LEU A 243 -16.99 -3.67 -15.70
C LEU A 243 -16.04 -4.73 -16.28
N LEU A 244 -14.74 -4.40 -16.34
CA LEU A 244 -13.67 -5.33 -16.68
C LEU A 244 -13.31 -6.17 -15.44
N VAL A 245 -13.45 -7.48 -15.54
CA VAL A 245 -13.31 -8.39 -14.40
C VAL A 245 -12.27 -9.45 -14.72
N GLY A 246 -11.32 -9.70 -13.83
CA GLY A 246 -10.34 -10.76 -14.04
C GLY A 246 -9.12 -10.67 -13.13
N PRO A 247 -8.20 -11.65 -13.23
CA PRO A 247 -6.99 -11.68 -12.41
C PRO A 247 -6.11 -10.43 -12.57
N PRO A 248 -5.25 -10.11 -11.59
CA PRO A 248 -4.27 -9.06 -11.76
C PRO A 248 -3.30 -9.38 -12.91
N GLY A 249 -2.79 -8.34 -13.57
CA GLY A 249 -1.82 -8.52 -14.66
C GLY A 249 -2.38 -8.96 -16.02
N THR A 250 -3.69 -9.15 -16.17
CA THR A 250 -4.33 -9.58 -17.44
C THR A 250 -4.50 -8.44 -18.46
N GLY A 251 -4.14 -7.19 -18.10
CA GLY A 251 -4.15 -6.06 -19.03
C GLY A 251 -5.44 -5.24 -19.07
N LYS A 252 -6.31 -5.30 -18.04
CA LYS A 252 -7.58 -4.54 -17.94
C LYS A 252 -7.41 -3.05 -18.20
N THR A 253 -6.44 -2.41 -17.57
CA THR A 253 -6.12 -0.99 -17.75
C THR A 253 -5.63 -0.69 -19.18
N MET A 254 -4.82 -1.60 -19.76
CA MET A 254 -4.33 -1.48 -21.13
C MET A 254 -5.48 -1.62 -22.13
N LEU A 255 -6.39 -2.54 -21.89
CA LEU A 255 -7.57 -2.77 -22.72
C LEU A 255 -8.51 -1.54 -22.70
N ALA A 256 -8.73 -0.94 -21.52
CA ALA A 256 -9.51 0.31 -21.40
C ALA A 256 -8.87 1.46 -22.19
N LYS A 257 -7.54 1.61 -22.15
CA LYS A 257 -6.79 2.58 -22.97
C LYS A 257 -6.91 2.29 -24.46
N ALA A 258 -6.89 1.02 -24.85
CA ALA A 258 -7.04 0.60 -26.24
C ALA A 258 -8.42 0.94 -26.80
N VAL A 259 -9.49 0.78 -26.02
CA VAL A 259 -10.85 1.20 -26.41
C VAL A 259 -10.88 2.71 -26.71
N ALA A 260 -10.29 3.54 -25.85
CA ALA A 260 -10.25 4.98 -26.05
C ALA A 260 -9.41 5.39 -27.25
N GLY A 261 -8.28 4.70 -27.47
CA GLY A 261 -7.42 4.94 -28.62
C GLY A 261 -8.06 4.52 -29.95
N GLU A 262 -8.75 3.38 -29.97
CA GLU A 262 -9.48 2.89 -31.14
C GLU A 262 -10.66 3.82 -31.47
N ALA A 263 -11.39 4.28 -30.44
CA ALA A 263 -12.48 5.25 -30.61
C ALA A 263 -11.98 6.69 -30.86
N ASN A 264 -10.69 6.96 -30.71
CA ASN A 264 -10.08 8.29 -30.81
C ASN A 264 -10.78 9.37 -29.97
N VAL A 265 -11.12 9.02 -28.72
CA VAL A 265 -11.79 9.90 -27.75
C VAL A 265 -10.89 10.17 -26.53
N PRO A 266 -11.08 11.28 -25.81
CA PRO A 266 -10.38 11.56 -24.58
C PRO A 266 -10.58 10.46 -23.54
N PHE A 267 -9.50 10.13 -22.83
CA PHE A 267 -9.46 9.12 -21.77
C PHE A 267 -9.19 9.78 -20.41
N PHE A 268 -10.15 9.64 -19.50
CA PHE A 268 -10.03 10.08 -18.12
C PHE A 268 -9.75 8.86 -17.25
N SER A 269 -8.62 8.81 -16.58
CA SER A 269 -8.24 7.69 -15.72
C SER A 269 -8.08 8.14 -14.27
N MET A 270 -8.63 7.34 -13.36
CA MET A 270 -8.47 7.51 -11.93
C MET A 270 -8.51 6.14 -11.23
N SER A 271 -7.69 5.95 -10.20
CA SER A 271 -7.78 4.76 -9.35
C SER A 271 -8.90 4.93 -8.31
N GLY A 272 -9.63 3.87 -8.00
CA GLY A 272 -10.60 3.83 -6.91
C GLY A 272 -10.00 4.26 -5.56
N SER A 273 -8.74 3.95 -5.34
CA SER A 273 -8.00 4.37 -4.14
C SER A 273 -7.80 5.88 -4.03
N GLU A 274 -7.73 6.61 -5.15
CA GLU A 274 -7.59 8.07 -5.15
C GLU A 274 -8.86 8.82 -4.70
N PHE A 275 -10.00 8.14 -4.66
CA PHE A 275 -11.24 8.69 -4.10
C PHE A 275 -11.32 8.52 -2.58
N VAL A 276 -10.51 7.66 -1.99
CA VAL A 276 -10.50 7.44 -0.54
C VAL A 276 -9.64 8.51 0.12
N GLU A 277 -10.29 9.39 0.90
CA GLU A 277 -9.66 10.52 1.57
C GLU A 277 -9.90 10.48 3.08
N MET A 278 -9.07 11.20 3.83
CA MET A 278 -9.22 11.28 5.30
C MET A 278 -10.38 12.19 5.72
N PHE A 279 -10.81 13.12 4.85
CA PHE A 279 -11.87 14.09 5.16
C PHE A 279 -13.16 13.71 4.45
N VAL A 280 -14.22 13.58 5.23
CA VAL A 280 -15.57 13.24 4.75
C VAL A 280 -16.04 14.22 3.68
N GLY A 281 -16.49 13.70 2.54
CA GLY A 281 -17.02 14.48 1.41
C GLY A 281 -16.00 14.88 0.36
N MET A 282 -14.69 14.69 0.58
CA MET A 282 -13.68 14.99 -0.44
C MET A 282 -13.71 14.01 -1.59
N GLY A 283 -13.86 12.71 -1.33
CA GLY A 283 -14.04 11.69 -2.35
C GLY A 283 -15.25 11.95 -3.23
N ALA A 284 -16.39 12.26 -2.63
CA ALA A 284 -17.60 12.64 -3.36
C ALA A 284 -17.40 13.90 -4.22
N SER A 285 -16.61 14.87 -3.77
CA SER A 285 -16.26 16.06 -4.57
C SER A 285 -15.41 15.70 -5.79
N LYS A 286 -14.43 14.80 -5.62
CA LYS A 286 -13.60 14.31 -6.74
C LYS A 286 -14.44 13.59 -7.80
N VAL A 287 -15.40 12.75 -7.36
CA VAL A 287 -16.34 12.09 -8.28
C VAL A 287 -17.10 13.13 -9.10
N ARG A 288 -17.71 14.14 -8.46
CA ARG A 288 -18.44 15.21 -9.15
C ARG A 288 -17.57 15.97 -10.15
N ASP A 289 -16.34 16.30 -9.76
CA ASP A 289 -15.41 17.05 -10.62
C ASP A 289 -14.98 16.20 -11.84
N LEU A 290 -14.71 14.91 -11.66
CA LEU A 290 -14.41 13.98 -12.74
C LEU A 290 -15.55 13.92 -13.76
N PHE A 291 -16.78 13.68 -13.29
CA PHE A 291 -17.93 13.54 -14.17
C PHE A 291 -18.32 14.87 -14.85
N LYS A 292 -18.14 15.99 -14.16
CA LYS A 292 -18.30 17.32 -14.77
C LYS A 292 -17.34 17.53 -15.93
N GLN A 293 -16.03 17.23 -15.72
CA GLN A 293 -15.02 17.36 -16.77
C GLN A 293 -15.28 16.40 -17.94
N ALA A 294 -15.75 15.19 -17.65
CA ALA A 294 -16.11 14.21 -18.69
C ALA A 294 -17.29 14.72 -19.55
N LYS A 295 -18.35 15.28 -18.91
CA LYS A 295 -19.48 15.90 -19.64
C LYS A 295 -19.06 17.06 -20.54
N GLU A 296 -18.11 17.88 -20.09
CA GLU A 296 -17.57 19.00 -20.87
C GLU A 296 -16.75 18.57 -22.08
N LYS A 297 -16.24 17.32 -22.07
CA LYS A 297 -15.36 16.80 -23.12
C LYS A 297 -15.93 15.57 -23.85
N ALA A 298 -17.23 15.36 -23.76
CA ALA A 298 -17.89 14.29 -24.50
C ALA A 298 -17.80 14.50 -26.03
N PRO A 299 -17.63 13.41 -26.84
CA PRO A 299 -17.55 12.01 -26.41
C PRO A 299 -16.21 11.66 -25.73
N CYS A 300 -16.26 10.86 -24.66
CA CYS A 300 -15.07 10.46 -23.90
C CYS A 300 -15.29 9.16 -23.14
N ILE A 301 -14.19 8.56 -22.66
CA ILE A 301 -14.20 7.40 -21.78
C ILE A 301 -13.69 7.83 -20.39
N VAL A 302 -14.43 7.45 -19.34
CA VAL A 302 -14.02 7.55 -17.94
C VAL A 302 -13.65 6.15 -17.48
N PHE A 303 -12.41 5.98 -17.02
CA PHE A 303 -11.92 4.72 -16.50
C PHE A 303 -11.62 4.81 -15.01
N ILE A 304 -12.18 3.89 -14.23
CA ILE A 304 -11.96 3.76 -12.78
C ILE A 304 -11.30 2.42 -12.54
N ASP A 305 -10.01 2.44 -12.23
CA ASP A 305 -9.29 1.22 -11.85
C ASP A 305 -9.52 0.88 -10.39
N GLU A 306 -9.45 -0.40 -10.04
CA GLU A 306 -9.64 -0.87 -8.65
C GLU A 306 -10.93 -0.32 -8.01
N ILE A 307 -12.06 -0.42 -8.73
CA ILE A 307 -13.35 0.11 -8.26
C ILE A 307 -13.79 -0.47 -6.91
N ASP A 308 -13.30 -1.65 -6.55
CA ASP A 308 -13.54 -2.31 -5.27
C ASP A 308 -12.98 -1.53 -4.07
N ALA A 309 -12.04 -0.59 -4.26
CA ALA A 309 -11.57 0.31 -3.21
C ALA A 309 -12.69 1.18 -2.62
N ILE A 310 -13.66 1.60 -3.45
CA ILE A 310 -14.81 2.42 -3.04
C ILE A 310 -16.13 1.65 -3.09
N GLY A 311 -16.21 0.61 -3.91
CA GLY A 311 -17.43 -0.12 -4.22
C GLY A 311 -17.68 -1.36 -3.36
N LYS A 312 -17.00 -1.56 -2.23
CA LYS A 312 -17.12 -2.75 -1.39
C LYS A 312 -18.50 -2.84 -0.73
N LYS A 313 -19.04 -4.07 -0.61
CA LYS A 313 -20.27 -4.39 0.12
C LYS A 313 -20.23 -3.81 1.53
N ARG A 314 -21.41 -3.43 2.03
CA ARG A 314 -21.60 -2.95 3.40
C ARG A 314 -21.40 -4.08 4.38
N ASP A 315 -20.34 -4.01 5.19
CA ASP A 315 -20.18 -4.87 6.35
C ASP A 315 -20.90 -4.22 7.54
N ASN A 316 -21.72 -5.00 8.25
CA ASN A 316 -22.47 -4.56 9.45
C ASN A 316 -21.58 -4.25 10.66
N GLN A 317 -20.26 -4.11 10.51
CA GLN A 317 -19.37 -3.73 11.60
C GLN A 317 -19.28 -2.21 11.72
N LEU A 318 -19.68 -1.75 12.87
CA LEU A 318 -19.69 -0.37 13.39
C LEU A 318 -18.27 0.25 13.39
N SER A 319 -17.71 0.64 12.23
CA SER A 319 -16.61 1.61 12.26
C SER A 319 -16.29 2.19 10.88
N SER A 320 -16.37 3.50 10.76
CA SER A 320 -15.59 4.42 9.91
C SER A 320 -15.63 4.27 8.38
N ASN A 321 -16.73 3.82 7.77
CA ASN A 321 -16.83 3.78 6.31
C ASN A 321 -17.70 4.89 5.68
N ASP A 322 -18.09 5.92 6.47
CA ASP A 322 -18.99 6.99 6.02
C ASP A 322 -18.48 7.72 4.78
N GLU A 323 -17.17 7.91 4.67
CA GLU A 323 -16.56 8.59 3.53
C GLU A 323 -16.62 7.75 2.25
N ARG A 324 -16.30 6.44 2.34
CA ARG A 324 -16.40 5.52 1.20
C ARG A 324 -17.83 5.37 0.74
N GLU A 325 -18.77 5.22 1.67
CA GLU A 325 -20.20 5.11 1.37
C GLU A 325 -20.73 6.39 0.71
N GLN A 326 -20.32 7.56 1.20
CA GLN A 326 -20.69 8.82 0.59
C GLN A 326 -20.12 8.96 -0.82
N THR A 327 -18.89 8.54 -1.04
CA THR A 327 -18.23 8.53 -2.35
C THR A 327 -18.93 7.56 -3.30
N LEU A 328 -19.24 6.34 -2.84
CA LEU A 328 -20.01 5.37 -3.62
C LEU A 328 -21.38 5.91 -4.01
N ASN A 329 -22.14 6.46 -3.05
CA ASN A 329 -23.45 7.03 -3.31
C ASN A 329 -23.38 8.20 -4.31
N GLN A 330 -22.32 9.01 -4.25
CA GLN A 330 -22.11 10.06 -5.25
C GLN A 330 -21.82 9.47 -6.64
N LEU A 331 -20.98 8.43 -6.73
CA LEU A 331 -20.72 7.73 -8.00
C LEU A 331 -22.01 7.18 -8.60
N LEU A 332 -22.82 6.50 -7.80
CA LEU A 332 -24.12 5.98 -8.23
C LEU A 332 -25.05 7.09 -8.73
N THR A 333 -25.08 8.21 -8.02
CA THR A 333 -25.88 9.40 -8.40
C THR A 333 -25.42 9.99 -9.73
N GLU A 334 -24.11 10.13 -9.93
CA GLU A 334 -23.58 10.63 -11.21
C GLU A 334 -23.89 9.65 -12.36
N MET A 335 -23.78 8.33 -12.14
CA MET A 335 -24.13 7.32 -13.15
C MET A 335 -25.61 7.33 -13.48
N ASP A 336 -26.48 7.45 -12.49
CA ASP A 336 -27.93 7.53 -12.70
C ASP A 336 -28.34 8.82 -13.44
N GLY A 337 -27.63 9.92 -13.17
CA GLY A 337 -27.83 11.22 -13.81
C GLY A 337 -27.32 11.35 -15.26
N PHE A 338 -26.75 10.28 -15.82
CA PHE A 338 -26.41 10.22 -17.24
C PHE A 338 -27.63 9.78 -18.06
N GLU A 339 -28.17 10.68 -18.84
CA GLU A 339 -29.08 10.34 -19.92
C GLU A 339 -28.27 9.73 -21.08
N GLY A 340 -28.71 8.60 -21.64
CA GLY A 340 -27.94 7.74 -22.54
C GLY A 340 -27.37 8.36 -23.82
N ASN A 341 -27.57 9.63 -24.07
CA ASN A 341 -27.12 10.32 -25.29
C ASN A 341 -25.90 11.23 -25.13
N ASN A 342 -25.27 11.27 -23.97
CA ASN A 342 -24.19 12.25 -23.73
C ASN A 342 -22.79 11.83 -24.24
N GLY A 343 -22.64 10.66 -24.87
CA GLY A 343 -21.37 10.20 -25.43
C GLY A 343 -20.27 9.91 -24.38
N VAL A 344 -20.63 9.80 -23.10
CA VAL A 344 -19.71 9.43 -22.03
C VAL A 344 -19.92 7.95 -21.67
N ILE A 345 -18.87 7.15 -21.76
CA ILE A 345 -18.89 5.75 -21.35
C ILE A 345 -17.99 5.56 -20.15
N ILE A 346 -18.47 4.83 -19.16
CA ILE A 346 -17.73 4.55 -17.94
C ILE A 346 -17.20 3.11 -18.03
N LEU A 347 -15.88 2.96 -17.98
CA LEU A 347 -15.22 1.66 -17.80
C LEU A 347 -14.73 1.57 -16.35
N ALA A 348 -14.90 0.42 -15.72
CA ALA A 348 -14.28 0.16 -14.43
C ALA A 348 -13.56 -1.18 -14.47
N ALA A 349 -12.52 -1.34 -13.64
CA ALA A 349 -11.81 -2.60 -13.50
C ALA A 349 -11.78 -3.05 -12.04
N THR A 350 -11.88 -4.38 -11.84
CA THR A 350 -11.72 -5.01 -10.52
C THR A 350 -11.14 -6.41 -10.66
N ASN A 351 -10.39 -6.82 -9.63
CA ASN A 351 -9.97 -8.20 -9.44
C ASN A 351 -10.91 -8.96 -8.48
N ARG A 352 -11.88 -8.26 -7.87
CA ARG A 352 -12.79 -8.79 -6.83
C ARG A 352 -14.25 -8.45 -7.09
N PRO A 353 -14.85 -8.98 -8.17
CA PRO A 353 -16.23 -8.65 -8.51
C PRO A 353 -17.23 -9.04 -7.41
N GLU A 354 -16.94 -10.10 -6.66
CA GLU A 354 -17.76 -10.60 -5.54
C GLU A 354 -17.78 -9.64 -4.35
N SER A 355 -16.78 -8.79 -4.19
CA SER A 355 -16.70 -7.80 -3.12
C SER A 355 -17.54 -6.55 -3.39
N LEU A 356 -17.98 -6.34 -4.64
CA LEU A 356 -18.69 -5.14 -5.05
C LEU A 356 -20.12 -5.08 -4.49
N ASP A 357 -20.54 -3.87 -4.12
CA ASP A 357 -21.93 -3.60 -3.76
C ASP A 357 -22.85 -3.92 -4.95
N PRO A 358 -23.91 -4.71 -4.76
CA PRO A 358 -24.85 -5.05 -5.82
C PRO A 358 -25.49 -3.83 -6.52
N ALA A 359 -25.53 -2.68 -5.85
CA ALA A 359 -26.03 -1.44 -6.43
C ALA A 359 -25.21 -0.96 -7.63
N LEU A 360 -23.88 -1.24 -7.66
CA LEU A 360 -23.02 -0.90 -8.79
C LEU A 360 -23.34 -1.71 -10.06
N THR A 361 -23.81 -2.94 -9.90
CA THR A 361 -24.01 -3.87 -11.02
C THR A 361 -25.48 -3.97 -11.45
N ARG A 362 -26.34 -3.04 -10.99
CA ARG A 362 -27.74 -2.96 -11.43
C ARG A 362 -27.82 -2.37 -12.84
N PRO A 363 -28.88 -2.75 -13.63
CA PRO A 363 -29.14 -2.14 -14.92
C PRO A 363 -29.13 -0.62 -14.89
N GLY A 364 -28.49 -0.01 -15.89
CA GLY A 364 -28.28 1.44 -15.97
C GLY A 364 -27.02 1.96 -15.27
N ARG A 365 -26.16 1.08 -14.72
CA ARG A 365 -24.86 1.37 -14.12
C ARG A 365 -23.78 0.51 -14.78
N PHE A 366 -23.07 -0.36 -14.05
CA PHE A 366 -22.16 -1.35 -14.64
C PHE A 366 -22.96 -2.61 -15.01
N ASP A 367 -23.77 -2.51 -16.01
CA ASP A 367 -24.69 -3.56 -16.46
C ASP A 367 -24.06 -4.55 -17.42
N ARG A 368 -22.92 -4.19 -18.06
CA ARG A 368 -22.13 -5.12 -18.86
C ARG A 368 -20.87 -5.53 -18.11
N ARG A 369 -20.66 -6.84 -17.97
CA ARG A 369 -19.43 -7.42 -17.44
C ARG A 369 -18.63 -8.03 -18.58
N VAL A 370 -17.36 -7.67 -18.67
CA VAL A 370 -16.42 -8.21 -19.65
C VAL A 370 -15.32 -8.95 -18.89
N PRO A 371 -15.28 -10.28 -18.95
CA PRO A 371 -14.20 -11.06 -18.36
C PRO A 371 -12.90 -10.79 -19.13
N VAL A 372 -11.80 -10.60 -18.40
CA VAL A 372 -10.45 -10.45 -18.92
C VAL A 372 -9.60 -11.50 -18.22
N GLU A 373 -9.63 -12.70 -18.78
CA GLU A 373 -9.07 -13.91 -18.16
C GLU A 373 -7.55 -14.02 -18.38
N LEU A 374 -6.92 -15.03 -17.78
CA LEU A 374 -5.55 -15.37 -18.12
C LEU A 374 -5.49 -15.82 -19.58
N PRO A 375 -4.42 -15.47 -20.32
CA PRO A 375 -4.33 -15.82 -21.73
C PRO A 375 -4.17 -17.35 -21.90
N ASP A 376 -4.85 -17.89 -22.90
CA ASP A 376 -4.66 -19.24 -23.41
C ASP A 376 -3.28 -19.37 -24.11
N LEU A 377 -2.94 -20.54 -24.58
CA LEU A 377 -1.64 -20.80 -25.22
C LEU A 377 -1.39 -19.85 -26.42
N ALA A 378 -2.40 -19.66 -27.28
CA ALA A 378 -2.26 -18.77 -28.43
C ALA A 378 -2.14 -17.30 -28.01
N GLY A 379 -2.87 -16.89 -26.99
CA GLY A 379 -2.78 -15.56 -26.37
C GLY A 379 -1.43 -15.32 -25.73
N ARG A 380 -0.87 -16.30 -24.99
CA ARG A 380 0.48 -16.19 -24.40
C ARG A 380 1.55 -16.03 -25.49
N GLU A 381 1.48 -16.85 -26.54
CA GLU A 381 2.40 -16.74 -27.67
C GLU A 381 2.31 -15.35 -28.36
N ALA A 382 1.09 -14.88 -28.58
CA ALA A 382 0.86 -13.56 -29.17
C ALA A 382 1.39 -12.41 -28.28
N ILE A 383 1.19 -12.49 -26.97
CA ILE A 383 1.69 -11.51 -25.98
C ILE A 383 3.24 -11.50 -25.98
N LEU A 384 3.86 -12.68 -25.93
CA LEU A 384 5.32 -12.81 -25.99
C LEU A 384 5.88 -12.17 -27.26
N LYS A 385 5.29 -12.45 -28.43
CA LYS A 385 5.67 -11.84 -29.72
C LYS A 385 5.52 -10.31 -29.73
N VAL A 386 4.46 -9.77 -29.12
CA VAL A 386 4.26 -8.32 -29.03
C VAL A 386 5.36 -7.66 -28.18
N HIS A 387 5.71 -8.26 -27.05
CA HIS A 387 6.76 -7.74 -26.19
C HIS A 387 8.16 -7.97 -26.77
N ALA A 388 8.38 -9.08 -27.47
CA ALA A 388 9.64 -9.39 -28.14
C ALA A 388 9.99 -8.40 -29.28
N LYS A 389 9.00 -7.79 -29.93
CA LYS A 389 9.24 -6.72 -30.93
C LYS A 389 10.02 -5.52 -30.38
N LYS A 390 10.05 -5.34 -29.06
CA LYS A 390 10.77 -4.21 -28.41
C LYS A 390 12.22 -4.52 -28.10
N ILE A 391 12.66 -5.77 -28.27
CA ILE A 391 14.00 -6.25 -27.99
C ILE A 391 14.59 -6.95 -29.23
N LYS A 392 15.88 -7.22 -29.22
CA LYS A 392 16.52 -8.03 -30.24
C LYS A 392 16.52 -9.50 -29.84
N THR A 393 15.75 -10.30 -30.53
CA THR A 393 15.71 -11.75 -30.36
C THR A 393 16.45 -12.46 -31.48
N ALA A 394 16.97 -13.66 -31.21
CA ALA A 394 17.48 -14.54 -32.25
C ALA A 394 16.33 -15.04 -33.14
N ASP A 395 16.65 -15.38 -34.38
CA ASP A 395 15.65 -15.77 -35.38
C ASP A 395 15.07 -17.19 -35.14
N ASP A 396 15.80 -18.00 -34.37
CA ASP A 396 15.50 -19.41 -34.07
C ASP A 396 14.66 -19.62 -32.81
N VAL A 397 14.18 -18.55 -32.16
CA VAL A 397 13.36 -18.64 -30.93
C VAL A 397 11.97 -19.20 -31.24
N ASP A 398 11.65 -20.33 -30.62
CA ASP A 398 10.31 -20.90 -30.65
C ASP A 398 9.40 -20.32 -29.54
N PHE A 399 8.66 -19.25 -29.87
CA PHE A 399 7.71 -18.65 -28.94
C PHE A 399 6.54 -19.56 -28.58
N HIS A 400 6.25 -20.60 -29.35
CA HIS A 400 5.22 -21.57 -29.02
C HIS A 400 5.67 -22.43 -27.83
N THR A 401 6.87 -22.96 -27.85
CA THR A 401 7.46 -23.71 -26.74
C THR A 401 7.58 -22.85 -25.47
N ILE A 402 8.07 -21.60 -25.62
CA ILE A 402 8.14 -20.64 -24.50
C ILE A 402 6.74 -20.35 -23.90
N ALA A 403 5.69 -20.19 -24.74
CA ALA A 403 4.32 -19.98 -24.28
C ALA A 403 3.74 -21.20 -23.52
N ARG A 404 4.10 -22.42 -23.95
CA ARG A 404 3.74 -23.66 -23.24
C ARG A 404 4.36 -23.69 -21.84
N MET A 405 5.67 -23.39 -21.74
CA MET A 405 6.40 -23.36 -20.46
C MET A 405 5.85 -22.30 -19.50
N ALA A 406 5.31 -21.19 -20.03
CA ALA A 406 4.69 -20.11 -19.27
C ALA A 406 3.18 -20.34 -19.02
N SER A 407 2.73 -21.59 -18.89
CA SER A 407 1.32 -21.90 -18.62
C SER A 407 0.82 -21.24 -17.34
N GLY A 408 -0.35 -20.63 -17.39
CA GLY A 408 -0.98 -19.90 -16.28
C GLY A 408 -0.39 -18.50 -16.02
N ALA A 409 0.59 -18.05 -16.79
CA ALA A 409 1.17 -16.72 -16.62
C ALA A 409 0.23 -15.62 -17.15
N SER A 410 0.14 -14.53 -16.40
CA SER A 410 -0.56 -13.31 -16.81
C SER A 410 0.22 -12.53 -17.88
N GLY A 411 -0.45 -11.61 -18.58
CA GLY A 411 0.23 -10.74 -19.55
C GLY A 411 1.36 -9.91 -18.95
N ALA A 412 1.24 -9.49 -17.71
CA ALA A 412 2.30 -8.75 -17.01
C ALA A 412 3.52 -9.63 -16.70
N GLU A 413 3.30 -10.89 -16.29
CA GLU A 413 4.39 -11.83 -16.05
C GLU A 413 5.11 -12.18 -17.36
N LEU A 414 4.37 -12.41 -18.45
CA LEU A 414 4.96 -12.64 -19.78
C LEU A 414 5.82 -11.45 -20.24
N ALA A 415 5.35 -10.22 -20.04
CA ALA A 415 6.13 -9.02 -20.31
C ALA A 415 7.41 -8.95 -19.47
N ASN A 416 7.32 -9.34 -18.20
CA ASN A 416 8.47 -9.40 -17.30
C ASN A 416 9.46 -10.50 -17.70
N MET A 417 9.00 -11.66 -18.16
CA MET A 417 9.85 -12.74 -18.69
C MET A 417 10.69 -12.24 -19.87
N ILE A 418 10.09 -11.54 -20.83
CA ILE A 418 10.80 -10.94 -21.97
C ILE A 418 11.87 -9.93 -21.50
N ASN A 419 11.53 -9.09 -20.53
CA ASN A 419 12.47 -8.13 -19.97
C ASN A 419 13.64 -8.80 -19.23
N GLU A 420 13.35 -9.82 -18.40
CA GLU A 420 14.41 -10.59 -17.70
C GLU A 420 15.33 -11.33 -18.67
N ALA A 421 14.79 -11.88 -19.76
CA ALA A 421 15.59 -12.49 -20.81
C ALA A 421 16.56 -11.49 -21.45
N ALA A 422 16.08 -10.27 -21.73
CA ALA A 422 16.92 -9.19 -22.26
C ALA A 422 18.02 -8.78 -21.26
N LEU A 423 17.66 -8.63 -19.97
CA LEU A 423 18.64 -8.34 -18.92
C LEU A 423 19.68 -9.45 -18.78
N ARG A 424 19.25 -10.73 -18.92
CA ARG A 424 20.17 -11.88 -18.89
C ARG A 424 21.13 -11.88 -20.07
N ALA A 425 20.67 -11.58 -21.27
CA ALA A 425 21.55 -11.45 -22.45
C ALA A 425 22.65 -10.41 -22.20
N VAL A 426 22.29 -9.23 -21.66
CA VAL A 426 23.26 -8.17 -21.33
C VAL A 426 24.23 -8.62 -20.24
N ARG A 427 23.77 -9.29 -19.16
CA ARG A 427 24.67 -9.85 -18.12
C ARG A 427 25.69 -10.83 -18.67
N ASN A 428 25.34 -11.52 -19.76
CA ASN A 428 26.20 -12.47 -20.46
C ASN A 428 26.96 -11.83 -21.63
N ASN A 429 27.07 -10.48 -21.68
CA ASN A 429 27.76 -9.72 -22.72
C ASN A 429 27.25 -10.03 -24.14
N ARG A 430 25.95 -10.34 -24.30
CA ARG A 430 25.28 -10.54 -25.57
C ARG A 430 24.32 -9.39 -25.87
N THR A 431 24.10 -9.13 -27.15
CA THR A 431 23.19 -8.07 -27.64
C THR A 431 21.90 -8.63 -28.23
N VAL A 432 21.76 -9.95 -28.21
CA VAL A 432 20.62 -10.68 -28.77
C VAL A 432 20.15 -11.70 -27.71
N VAL A 433 18.85 -11.77 -27.52
CA VAL A 433 18.20 -12.73 -26.63
C VAL A 433 18.04 -14.06 -27.33
N THR A 434 18.48 -15.14 -26.71
CA THR A 434 18.34 -16.53 -27.19
C THR A 434 17.17 -17.22 -26.50
N GLU A 435 16.76 -18.38 -27.02
CA GLU A 435 15.74 -19.23 -26.41
C GLU A 435 16.10 -19.62 -24.96
N ALA A 436 17.36 -20.00 -24.72
CA ALA A 436 17.86 -20.30 -23.37
C ALA A 436 17.77 -19.12 -22.38
N ASP A 437 17.75 -17.88 -22.86
CA ASP A 437 17.51 -16.72 -21.99
C ASP A 437 16.04 -16.60 -21.61
N LEU A 438 15.14 -16.91 -22.53
CA LEU A 438 13.70 -16.92 -22.30
C LEU A 438 13.31 -18.05 -21.34
N GLU A 439 13.83 -19.25 -21.56
CA GLU A 439 13.60 -20.39 -20.65
C GLU A 439 14.04 -20.06 -19.21
N GLU A 440 15.27 -19.58 -19.02
CA GLU A 440 15.75 -19.20 -17.69
C GLU A 440 14.93 -18.03 -17.10
N SER A 441 14.44 -17.10 -17.94
CA SER A 441 13.62 -16.00 -17.46
C SER A 441 12.25 -16.46 -16.93
N ILE A 442 11.67 -17.50 -17.53
CA ILE A 442 10.45 -18.15 -17.02
C ILE A 442 10.74 -18.71 -15.63
N GLU A 443 11.85 -19.46 -15.51
CA GLU A 443 12.24 -20.03 -14.23
C GLU A 443 12.51 -18.96 -13.16
N VAL A 444 13.12 -17.84 -13.55
CA VAL A 444 13.37 -16.71 -12.65
C VAL A 444 12.07 -16.07 -12.18
N VAL A 445 11.09 -15.92 -13.04
CA VAL A 445 9.79 -15.33 -12.69
C VAL A 445 8.96 -16.27 -11.80
N ILE A 446 9.01 -17.57 -12.07
CA ILE A 446 8.24 -18.58 -11.31
C ILE A 446 8.95 -18.98 -10.00
N ALA A 447 10.24 -19.30 -10.06
CA ALA A 447 10.99 -19.88 -8.95
C ALA A 447 12.09 -18.96 -8.37
N GLY A 448 12.30 -17.78 -8.94
CA GLY A 448 13.33 -16.84 -8.53
C GLY A 448 14.72 -17.15 -9.09
N TYR A 449 15.69 -16.28 -8.78
CA TYR A 449 17.06 -16.42 -9.27
C TYR A 449 17.78 -17.62 -8.67
N GLN A 450 18.75 -18.17 -9.42
CA GLN A 450 19.68 -19.19 -8.91
C GLN A 450 20.52 -18.63 -7.77
N LYS A 451 20.61 -19.34 -6.66
CA LYS A 451 21.48 -18.97 -5.53
C LYS A 451 22.93 -19.34 -5.83
N LYS A 452 23.78 -18.35 -6.03
CA LYS A 452 25.22 -18.59 -6.33
C LYS A 452 26.03 -19.12 -5.13
N ASN A 453 25.57 -18.87 -3.90
CA ASN A 453 26.30 -19.16 -2.66
C ASN A 453 25.63 -20.24 -1.79
N ALA A 454 24.61 -20.93 -2.29
CA ALA A 454 24.01 -22.03 -1.58
C ALA A 454 24.85 -23.29 -1.83
N VAL A 455 25.70 -23.66 -0.86
CA VAL A 455 26.43 -24.91 -0.88
C VAL A 455 25.58 -25.92 -0.13
N LEU A 456 24.92 -26.82 -0.87
CA LEU A 456 24.30 -28.00 -0.29
C LEU A 456 25.43 -28.96 0.15
N SER A 457 25.30 -29.61 1.30
CA SER A 457 26.15 -30.71 1.64
C SER A 457 25.96 -31.88 0.65
N ASP A 458 26.96 -32.75 0.49
CA ASP A 458 26.84 -33.89 -0.42
C ASP A 458 25.62 -34.76 -0.10
N HIS A 459 25.28 -34.91 1.17
CA HIS A 459 24.11 -35.64 1.60
C HIS A 459 22.81 -34.91 1.19
N GLU A 460 22.70 -33.61 1.44
CA GLU A 460 21.51 -32.81 1.01
C GLU A 460 21.37 -32.85 -0.51
N LYS A 461 22.47 -32.72 -1.25
CA LYS A 461 22.45 -32.79 -2.71
C LYS A 461 21.93 -34.14 -3.20
N GLN A 462 22.34 -35.25 -2.54
CA GLN A 462 21.80 -36.59 -2.83
C GLN A 462 20.29 -36.67 -2.53
N VAL A 463 19.88 -36.24 -1.34
CA VAL A 463 18.46 -36.26 -0.94
C VAL A 463 17.59 -35.48 -1.93
N VAL A 464 18.01 -34.25 -2.30
CA VAL A 464 17.26 -33.43 -3.28
C VAL A 464 17.24 -34.10 -4.66
N SER A 465 18.35 -34.75 -5.09
CA SER A 465 18.37 -35.47 -6.38
C SER A 465 17.35 -36.60 -6.43
N TYR A 466 17.25 -37.38 -5.37
CA TYR A 466 16.26 -38.45 -5.28
C TYR A 466 14.84 -37.91 -5.15
N HIS A 467 14.66 -36.79 -4.43
CA HIS A 467 13.38 -36.11 -4.29
C HIS A 467 12.82 -35.67 -5.64
N GLU A 468 13.63 -34.95 -6.42
CA GLU A 468 13.20 -34.42 -7.74
C GLU A 468 12.97 -35.56 -8.76
N ILE A 469 13.84 -36.55 -8.77
CA ILE A 469 13.62 -37.73 -9.62
C ILE A 469 12.41 -38.56 -9.16
N GLY A 470 12.11 -38.56 -7.85
CA GLY A 470 10.88 -39.17 -7.32
C GLY A 470 9.63 -38.57 -7.95
N HIS A 471 9.54 -37.23 -8.02
CA HIS A 471 8.44 -36.53 -8.72
C HIS A 471 8.39 -36.89 -10.21
N ALA A 472 9.53 -36.80 -10.89
CA ALA A 472 9.61 -37.02 -12.32
C ALA A 472 9.26 -38.50 -12.69
N LEU A 473 9.77 -39.44 -11.94
CA LEU A 473 9.55 -40.86 -12.22
C LEU A 473 8.11 -41.28 -11.95
N VAL A 474 7.51 -40.83 -10.84
CA VAL A 474 6.10 -41.06 -10.54
C VAL A 474 5.22 -40.45 -11.62
N ALA A 475 5.55 -39.26 -12.10
CA ALA A 475 4.80 -38.64 -13.21
C ALA A 475 4.93 -39.43 -14.52
N ALA A 476 6.13 -39.79 -14.92
CA ALA A 476 6.39 -40.44 -16.20
C ALA A 476 5.80 -41.84 -16.31
N LEU A 477 5.63 -42.53 -15.18
CA LEU A 477 5.12 -43.92 -15.13
C LEU A 477 3.61 -44.00 -14.89
N GLN A 478 2.92 -42.84 -14.80
CA GLN A 478 1.48 -42.77 -14.70
C GLN A 478 0.84 -42.39 -16.03
N THR A 479 -0.46 -42.72 -16.17
CA THR A 479 -1.28 -42.27 -17.27
C THR A 479 -1.68 -40.79 -17.08
N HIS A 480 -1.87 -40.08 -18.17
CA HIS A 480 -2.40 -38.69 -18.16
C HIS A 480 -1.58 -37.65 -17.37
N SER A 481 -0.32 -37.92 -17.11
CA SER A 481 0.60 -36.94 -16.51
C SER A 481 1.23 -36.04 -17.57
N ALA A 482 1.46 -34.77 -17.22
CA ALA A 482 2.19 -33.85 -18.08
C ALA A 482 3.66 -34.31 -18.28
N PRO A 483 4.21 -34.19 -19.50
CA PRO A 483 5.61 -34.54 -19.77
C PRO A 483 6.58 -33.75 -18.89
N VAL A 484 7.63 -34.42 -18.45
CA VAL A 484 8.74 -33.77 -17.75
C VAL A 484 9.57 -33.01 -18.76
N GLN A 485 9.71 -31.70 -18.55
CA GLN A 485 10.50 -30.81 -19.41
C GLN A 485 11.93 -30.62 -18.91
N LYS A 486 12.08 -30.47 -17.59
CA LYS A 486 13.37 -30.20 -16.94
C LYS A 486 13.36 -30.61 -15.48
N ILE A 487 14.49 -31.11 -14.99
CA ILE A 487 14.70 -31.41 -13.57
C ILE A 487 15.99 -30.73 -13.14
N THR A 488 15.98 -30.01 -12.03
CA THR A 488 17.19 -29.35 -11.52
C THR A 488 17.23 -29.38 -9.99
N ILE A 489 18.46 -29.46 -9.46
CA ILE A 489 18.75 -29.40 -8.03
C ILE A 489 19.53 -28.13 -7.68
N ILE A 490 19.49 -27.12 -8.55
CA ILE A 490 20.10 -25.81 -8.30
C ILE A 490 19.14 -24.96 -7.44
N PRO A 491 19.55 -24.57 -6.20
CA PRO A 491 18.70 -23.83 -5.31
C PRO A 491 18.29 -22.46 -5.87
N ARG A 492 17.02 -22.07 -5.62
CA ARG A 492 16.43 -20.80 -6.05
C ARG A 492 16.15 -19.86 -4.88
N THR A 493 15.98 -18.58 -5.17
CA THR A 493 15.72 -17.55 -4.14
C THR A 493 14.33 -17.65 -3.52
N SER A 494 13.37 -18.34 -4.14
CA SER A 494 12.08 -18.69 -3.56
C SER A 494 12.17 -19.63 -2.36
N GLY A 495 13.31 -20.27 -2.17
CA GLY A 495 13.53 -21.26 -1.11
C GLY A 495 13.52 -22.71 -1.62
N ALA A 496 13.15 -22.96 -2.86
CA ALA A 496 13.24 -24.27 -3.47
C ALA A 496 14.71 -24.71 -3.59
N LEU A 497 15.00 -25.95 -3.19
CA LEU A 497 16.33 -26.57 -3.31
C LEU A 497 16.52 -27.26 -4.66
N GLY A 498 15.44 -27.65 -5.30
CA GLY A 498 15.30 -28.17 -6.64
C GLY A 498 13.90 -27.97 -7.16
N TYR A 499 13.62 -28.37 -8.38
CA TYR A 499 12.26 -28.49 -8.92
C TYR A 499 12.23 -29.36 -10.16
N THR A 500 11.08 -29.99 -10.36
CA THR A 500 10.74 -30.75 -11.55
C THR A 500 9.68 -29.99 -12.34
N MET A 501 10.05 -29.51 -13.54
CA MET A 501 9.14 -28.81 -14.43
C MET A 501 8.39 -29.80 -15.31
N GLN A 502 7.07 -29.76 -15.22
CA GLN A 502 6.16 -30.51 -16.08
C GLN A 502 5.36 -29.51 -16.91
N VAL A 503 5.24 -29.75 -18.21
CA VAL A 503 4.56 -28.86 -19.15
C VAL A 503 3.56 -29.66 -19.95
N ASP A 504 2.30 -29.30 -19.82
CA ASP A 504 1.21 -29.91 -20.62
C ASP A 504 1.41 -29.59 -22.11
N THR A 505 1.01 -30.54 -22.97
CA THR A 505 1.08 -30.37 -24.43
C THR A 505 0.05 -29.38 -24.96
N ALA A 506 -1.05 -29.18 -24.21
CA ALA A 506 -2.12 -28.22 -24.53
C ALA A 506 -2.78 -27.76 -23.23
N ASP A 507 -3.44 -26.60 -23.26
CA ASP A 507 -4.24 -26.13 -22.12
C ASP A 507 -5.41 -27.08 -21.86
N LYS A 508 -5.50 -27.62 -20.64
CA LYS A 508 -6.57 -28.52 -20.21
C LYS A 508 -7.61 -27.77 -19.39
N ASN A 509 -8.85 -27.79 -19.83
CA ASN A 509 -9.96 -27.18 -19.11
C ASN A 509 -10.69 -28.14 -18.16
N LEU A 510 -10.55 -29.43 -18.34
CA LEU A 510 -11.18 -30.48 -17.55
C LEU A 510 -10.16 -31.51 -17.08
N MET A 511 -10.29 -31.93 -15.84
CA MET A 511 -9.48 -33.01 -15.24
C MET A 511 -10.43 -34.10 -14.74
N THR A 512 -10.07 -35.33 -15.04
CA THR A 512 -10.80 -36.51 -14.53
C THR A 512 -10.37 -36.80 -13.07
N LYS A 513 -11.14 -37.63 -12.38
CA LYS A 513 -10.79 -38.11 -11.03
C LYS A 513 -9.41 -38.77 -11.02
N GLU A 514 -9.14 -39.63 -12.01
CA GLU A 514 -7.85 -40.33 -12.13
C GLU A 514 -6.68 -39.36 -12.34
N GLU A 515 -6.85 -38.32 -13.17
CA GLU A 515 -5.82 -37.31 -13.39
C GLU A 515 -5.49 -36.53 -12.11
N ILE A 516 -6.52 -36.18 -11.30
CA ILE A 516 -6.31 -35.50 -10.02
C ILE A 516 -5.60 -36.43 -9.04
N GLU A 517 -6.00 -37.70 -8.94
CA GLU A 517 -5.35 -38.70 -8.10
C GLU A 517 -3.88 -38.91 -8.50
N ASN A 518 -3.60 -39.00 -9.80
CA ASN A 518 -2.24 -39.12 -10.34
C ASN A 518 -1.39 -37.89 -10.02
N LYS A 519 -1.97 -36.69 -10.09
CA LYS A 519 -1.28 -35.46 -9.73
C LYS A 519 -0.96 -35.39 -8.24
N ILE A 520 -1.87 -35.87 -7.37
CA ILE A 520 -1.59 -35.99 -5.93
C ILE A 520 -0.46 -37.01 -5.69
N ALA A 521 -0.46 -38.16 -6.39
CA ALA A 521 0.63 -39.12 -6.29
C ALA A 521 1.96 -38.52 -6.72
N THR A 522 1.98 -37.74 -7.82
CA THR A 522 3.18 -37.01 -8.28
C THR A 522 3.70 -36.05 -7.21
N PHE A 523 2.84 -35.23 -6.58
CA PHE A 523 3.25 -34.34 -5.49
C PHE A 523 3.85 -35.10 -4.30
N THR A 524 3.41 -36.32 -4.02
CA THR A 524 3.97 -37.11 -2.94
C THR A 524 5.23 -37.89 -3.34
N GLY A 525 5.61 -37.86 -4.64
CA GLY A 525 6.71 -38.63 -5.21
C GLY A 525 8.10 -38.35 -4.60
N GLY A 526 8.41 -37.06 -4.37
CA GLY A 526 9.67 -36.66 -3.75
C GLY A 526 9.85 -37.24 -2.37
N ARG A 527 8.86 -37.05 -1.49
CA ARG A 527 8.89 -37.65 -0.14
C ARG A 527 8.90 -39.20 -0.17
N ALA A 528 8.15 -39.79 -1.10
CA ALA A 528 8.15 -41.24 -1.26
C ALA A 528 9.54 -41.76 -1.65
N ALA A 529 10.29 -41.02 -2.48
CA ALA A 529 11.68 -41.36 -2.82
C ALA A 529 12.62 -41.27 -1.61
N GLU A 530 12.50 -40.22 -0.79
CA GLU A 530 13.27 -40.10 0.46
C GLU A 530 13.03 -41.30 1.39
N GLU A 531 11.78 -41.67 1.60
CA GLU A 531 11.40 -42.80 2.46
C GLU A 531 11.92 -44.14 1.91
N VAL A 532 11.80 -44.38 0.59
CA VAL A 532 12.22 -45.64 -0.05
C VAL A 532 13.72 -45.77 -0.07
N VAL A 533 14.47 -44.69 -0.21
CA VAL A 533 15.93 -44.72 -0.41
C VAL A 533 16.69 -44.60 0.91
N PHE A 534 16.32 -43.61 1.73
CA PHE A 534 17.07 -43.28 2.95
C PHE A 534 16.36 -43.77 4.22
N GLY A 535 15.07 -44.12 4.16
CA GLY A 535 14.27 -44.46 5.33
C GLY A 535 13.98 -43.25 6.24
N GLU A 536 14.31 -42.06 5.78
CA GLU A 536 14.16 -40.80 6.49
C GLU A 536 13.23 -39.87 5.69
N ILE A 537 12.74 -38.83 6.34
CA ILE A 537 11.88 -37.81 5.75
C ILE A 537 12.40 -36.44 6.09
N THR A 538 12.43 -35.54 5.12
CA THR A 538 12.93 -34.20 5.31
C THR A 538 11.82 -33.15 5.26
N THR A 539 12.17 -31.91 5.61
CA THR A 539 11.28 -30.74 5.50
C THR A 539 11.13 -30.24 4.06
N GLY A 540 11.90 -30.80 3.11
CA GLY A 540 11.90 -30.40 1.70
C GLY A 540 10.52 -30.52 1.04
N ALA A 541 9.74 -31.53 1.42
CA ALA A 541 8.41 -31.80 0.88
C ALA A 541 7.28 -30.87 1.39
N SER A 542 7.60 -29.77 2.09
CA SER A 542 6.57 -28.90 2.71
C SER A 542 5.57 -28.34 1.69
N ASN A 543 6.05 -27.81 0.57
CA ASN A 543 5.19 -27.29 -0.49
C ASN A 543 4.37 -28.38 -1.17
N ASP A 544 4.94 -29.56 -1.41
CA ASP A 544 4.27 -30.68 -2.04
C ASP A 544 3.12 -31.20 -1.19
N ILE A 545 3.33 -31.27 0.12
CA ILE A 545 2.28 -31.62 1.10
C ILE A 545 1.13 -30.62 1.03
N GLU A 546 1.44 -29.33 0.96
CA GLU A 546 0.43 -28.28 0.84
C GLU A 546 -0.38 -28.43 -0.45
N GLN A 547 0.29 -28.59 -1.60
CA GLN A 547 -0.36 -28.75 -2.91
C GLN A 547 -1.19 -30.04 -2.98
N ALA A 548 -0.64 -31.15 -2.51
CA ALA A 548 -1.37 -32.43 -2.45
C ALA A 548 -2.64 -32.31 -1.58
N THR A 549 -2.53 -31.68 -0.41
CA THR A 549 -3.66 -31.49 0.50
C THR A 549 -4.71 -30.56 -0.09
N LYS A 550 -4.29 -29.45 -0.70
CA LYS A 550 -5.18 -28.48 -1.35
C LYS A 550 -5.97 -29.13 -2.50
N LEU A 551 -5.28 -29.90 -3.33
CA LEU A 551 -5.91 -30.59 -4.46
C LEU A 551 -6.84 -31.71 -4.00
N ALA A 552 -6.45 -32.50 -3.00
CA ALA A 552 -7.29 -33.56 -2.41
C ALA A 552 -8.55 -32.97 -1.76
N ARG A 553 -8.44 -31.84 -1.07
CA ARG A 553 -9.57 -31.15 -0.49
C ARG A 553 -10.52 -30.64 -1.58
N ALA A 554 -10.01 -29.96 -2.61
CA ALA A 554 -10.83 -29.46 -3.72
C ALA A 554 -11.57 -30.58 -4.46
N MET A 555 -10.93 -31.74 -4.64
CA MET A 555 -11.52 -32.94 -5.23
C MET A 555 -12.78 -33.38 -4.48
N ILE A 556 -12.75 -33.32 -3.14
CA ILE A 556 -13.86 -33.74 -2.28
C ILE A 556 -14.92 -32.64 -2.17
N THR A 557 -14.51 -31.41 -1.82
CA THR A 557 -15.42 -30.33 -1.39
C THR A 557 -16.00 -29.53 -2.54
N ARG A 558 -15.25 -29.44 -3.65
CA ARG A 558 -15.58 -28.56 -4.79
C ARG A 558 -16.02 -29.33 -6.03
N TYR A 559 -15.35 -30.43 -6.34
CA TYR A 559 -15.59 -31.17 -7.59
C TYR A 559 -16.57 -32.33 -7.44
N GLY A 560 -16.95 -32.68 -6.19
CA GLY A 560 -17.90 -33.77 -5.93
C GLY A 560 -17.40 -35.13 -6.38
N MET A 561 -16.08 -35.37 -6.37
CA MET A 561 -15.45 -36.61 -6.86
C MET A 561 -15.25 -37.64 -5.76
N SER A 562 -15.93 -37.52 -4.64
CA SER A 562 -15.93 -38.47 -3.52
C SER A 562 -17.17 -39.33 -3.56
N GLU A 563 -17.04 -40.66 -3.36
CA GLU A 563 -18.20 -41.57 -3.27
C GLU A 563 -19.09 -41.27 -2.06
N GLU A 564 -18.53 -40.72 -1.01
CA GLU A 564 -19.25 -40.43 0.24
C GLU A 564 -20.10 -39.15 0.16
N PHE A 565 -19.61 -38.12 -0.53
CA PHE A 565 -20.26 -36.81 -0.59
C PHE A 565 -20.92 -36.53 -1.95
N ASP A 566 -20.54 -37.31 -2.97
CA ASP A 566 -21.06 -37.22 -4.34
C ASP A 566 -21.16 -35.76 -4.84
N MET A 567 -22.21 -35.38 -5.55
CA MET A 567 -22.41 -34.07 -6.19
C MET A 567 -22.89 -32.98 -5.21
N VAL A 568 -22.27 -32.88 -4.00
CA VAL A 568 -22.59 -31.84 -3.01
C VAL A 568 -21.44 -30.87 -2.87
N ALA A 569 -21.70 -29.57 -3.13
CA ALA A 569 -20.72 -28.53 -2.90
C ALA A 569 -20.61 -28.25 -1.39
N MET A 570 -19.42 -28.50 -0.82
CA MET A 570 -19.14 -28.34 0.59
C MET A 570 -18.35 -27.07 0.91
N GLU A 571 -17.96 -26.31 -0.12
CA GLU A 571 -17.27 -25.03 0.03
C GLU A 571 -17.80 -23.98 -0.91
N THR A 572 -17.66 -22.72 -0.49
CA THR A 572 -17.87 -21.54 -1.33
C THR A 572 -16.53 -20.89 -1.61
N VAL A 573 -16.29 -20.56 -2.87
CA VAL A 573 -15.08 -19.85 -3.30
C VAL A 573 -15.35 -18.35 -3.24
N THR A 574 -14.55 -17.63 -2.45
CA THR A 574 -14.47 -16.19 -2.44
C THR A 574 -13.14 -15.76 -3.04
N ASN A 575 -13.05 -14.53 -3.57
CA ASN A 575 -11.83 -14.04 -4.24
C ASN A 575 -11.37 -14.90 -5.43
N GLN A 576 -12.30 -15.27 -6.30
CA GLN A 576 -12.07 -16.18 -7.44
C GLN A 576 -10.79 -15.86 -8.24
N TYR A 577 -10.46 -14.58 -8.42
CA TYR A 577 -9.32 -14.12 -9.22
C TYR A 577 -8.04 -13.81 -8.39
N LEU A 578 -8.06 -14.01 -7.07
CA LEU A 578 -6.95 -13.69 -6.17
C LEU A 578 -6.47 -14.88 -5.33
N GLY A 579 -6.53 -16.07 -5.90
CA GLY A 579 -6.08 -17.28 -5.23
C GLY A 579 -7.19 -18.13 -4.63
N GLY A 580 -8.46 -17.66 -4.69
CA GLY A 580 -9.63 -18.45 -4.34
C GLY A 580 -9.70 -18.82 -2.87
N ASP A 581 -9.85 -17.83 -1.99
CA ASP A 581 -10.16 -18.13 -0.58
C ASP A 581 -11.43 -18.97 -0.52
N THR A 582 -11.35 -20.10 0.15
CA THR A 582 -12.47 -21.02 0.31
C THR A 582 -12.99 -21.00 1.73
N SER A 583 -14.29 -21.00 1.89
CA SER A 583 -14.95 -21.20 3.19
C SER A 583 -15.83 -22.45 3.12
N LEU A 584 -15.69 -23.33 4.11
CA LEU A 584 -16.51 -24.53 4.20
C LEU A 584 -17.96 -24.14 4.50
N ALA A 585 -18.90 -24.68 3.72
CA ALA A 585 -20.34 -24.45 3.83
C ALA A 585 -21.04 -25.70 4.39
N CYS A 586 -20.49 -26.30 5.42
CA CYS A 586 -20.99 -27.55 6.00
C CYS A 586 -20.85 -27.55 7.54
N SER A 587 -21.51 -28.51 8.21
CA SER A 587 -21.44 -28.68 9.66
C SER A 587 -20.06 -29.15 10.12
N ALA A 588 -19.72 -28.93 11.40
CA ALA A 588 -18.45 -29.38 12.00
C ALA A 588 -18.26 -30.91 11.90
N ASP A 589 -19.33 -31.71 11.98
CA ASP A 589 -19.26 -33.16 11.81
C ASP A 589 -18.87 -33.51 10.36
N THR A 590 -19.46 -32.85 9.37
CA THR A 590 -19.10 -33.04 7.97
C THR A 590 -17.65 -32.62 7.71
N GLN A 591 -17.15 -31.54 8.35
CA GLN A 591 -15.76 -31.10 8.23
C GLN A 591 -14.79 -32.19 8.74
N ASN A 592 -15.09 -32.81 9.88
CA ASN A 592 -14.28 -33.92 10.42
C ASN A 592 -14.20 -35.10 9.43
N ARG A 593 -15.32 -35.43 8.77
CA ARG A 593 -15.38 -36.49 7.75
C ARG A 593 -14.59 -36.12 6.49
N ILE A 594 -14.68 -34.84 6.05
CA ILE A 594 -13.88 -34.33 4.93
C ILE A 594 -12.39 -34.46 5.26
N ASP A 595 -11.95 -34.02 6.44
CA ASP A 595 -10.56 -34.10 6.85
C ASP A 595 -10.07 -35.55 6.90
N ALA A 596 -10.87 -36.49 7.41
CA ALA A 596 -10.54 -37.91 7.39
C ALA A 596 -10.36 -38.45 5.96
N LYS A 597 -11.24 -38.05 5.03
CA LYS A 597 -11.16 -38.45 3.63
C LYS A 597 -9.97 -37.85 2.90
N VAL A 598 -9.62 -36.59 3.16
CA VAL A 598 -8.40 -35.95 2.63
C VAL A 598 -7.17 -36.74 3.07
N VAL A 599 -7.07 -37.08 4.35
CA VAL A 599 -5.95 -37.87 4.88
C VAL A 599 -5.90 -39.26 4.22
N GLU A 600 -7.04 -39.94 4.07
CA GLU A 600 -7.12 -41.23 3.42
C GLU A 600 -6.65 -41.16 1.96
N LEU A 601 -7.14 -40.19 1.20
CA LEU A 601 -6.80 -39.98 -0.21
C LEU A 601 -5.30 -39.70 -0.39
N VAL A 602 -4.74 -38.76 0.36
CA VAL A 602 -3.31 -38.43 0.28
C VAL A 602 -2.45 -39.65 0.65
N LYS A 603 -2.81 -40.40 1.71
CA LYS A 603 -2.09 -41.64 2.09
C LYS A 603 -2.15 -42.70 0.99
N THR A 604 -3.31 -42.88 0.36
CA THR A 604 -3.48 -43.84 -0.74
C THR A 604 -2.60 -43.49 -1.93
N GLN A 605 -2.60 -42.21 -2.32
CA GLN A 605 -1.78 -41.76 -3.44
C GLN A 605 -0.28 -41.78 -3.11
N HIS A 606 0.10 -41.47 -1.87
CA HIS A 606 1.48 -41.61 -1.40
C HIS A 606 1.94 -43.07 -1.44
N GLN A 607 1.10 -44.02 -1.02
CA GLN A 607 1.45 -45.45 -1.11
C GLN A 607 1.58 -45.91 -2.57
N LYS A 608 0.73 -45.39 -3.49
CA LYS A 608 0.86 -45.61 -4.94
C LYS A 608 2.21 -45.11 -5.45
N ALA A 609 2.62 -43.90 -5.09
CA ALA A 609 3.93 -43.35 -5.44
C ALA A 609 5.07 -44.21 -4.93
N LYS A 610 5.04 -44.69 -3.67
CA LYS A 610 6.04 -45.62 -3.11
C LYS A 610 6.12 -46.91 -3.90
N ASN A 611 5.01 -47.51 -4.25
CA ASN A 611 4.96 -48.74 -5.03
C ASN A 611 5.62 -48.56 -6.40
N ILE A 612 5.28 -47.46 -7.12
CA ILE A 612 5.90 -47.14 -8.42
C ILE A 612 7.42 -47.00 -8.29
N LEU A 613 7.92 -46.35 -7.24
CA LEU A 613 9.35 -46.16 -7.03
C LEU A 613 10.07 -47.43 -6.61
N LEU A 614 9.43 -48.30 -5.82
CA LEU A 614 9.98 -49.62 -5.44
C LEU A 614 10.09 -50.53 -6.64
N GLU A 615 9.08 -50.58 -7.50
CA GLU A 615 9.08 -51.38 -8.73
C GLU A 615 10.14 -50.91 -9.74
N ASN A 616 10.51 -49.63 -9.70
CA ASN A 616 11.46 -49.00 -10.62
C ASN A 616 12.73 -48.51 -9.90
N ARG A 617 13.13 -49.18 -8.83
CA ARG A 617 14.26 -48.75 -7.97
C ARG A 617 15.57 -48.56 -8.73
N GLU A 618 15.90 -49.45 -9.66
CA GLU A 618 17.13 -49.36 -10.47
C GLU A 618 17.15 -48.08 -11.30
N LYS A 619 16.01 -47.72 -11.90
CA LYS A 619 15.88 -46.46 -12.67
C LYS A 619 15.92 -45.22 -11.81
N LEU A 620 15.33 -45.28 -10.59
CA LEU A 620 15.41 -44.21 -9.61
C LEU A 620 16.89 -43.93 -9.24
N ASP A 621 17.67 -44.98 -8.94
CA ASP A 621 19.06 -44.83 -8.56
C ASP A 621 19.94 -44.35 -9.73
N GLU A 622 19.72 -44.85 -10.96
CA GLU A 622 20.41 -44.41 -12.17
C GLU A 622 20.17 -42.91 -12.48
N LEU A 623 18.91 -42.49 -12.49
CA LEU A 623 18.52 -41.14 -12.77
C LEU A 623 18.95 -40.14 -11.68
N ALA A 624 18.81 -40.50 -10.40
CA ALA A 624 19.24 -39.68 -9.28
C ALA A 624 20.74 -39.43 -9.28
N LYS A 625 21.53 -40.46 -9.58
CA LYS A 625 22.98 -40.33 -9.74
C LYS A 625 23.34 -39.44 -10.91
N TYR A 626 22.68 -39.60 -12.05
CA TYR A 626 22.89 -38.74 -13.22
C TYR A 626 22.55 -37.28 -12.92
N LEU A 627 21.41 -37.02 -12.25
CA LEU A 627 21.02 -35.68 -11.82
C LEU A 627 22.00 -35.08 -10.80
N TYR A 628 22.50 -35.89 -9.84
CA TYR A 628 23.50 -35.46 -8.87
C TYR A 628 24.80 -34.96 -9.56
N GLU A 629 25.24 -35.65 -10.64
CA GLU A 629 26.44 -35.29 -11.39
C GLU A 629 26.22 -34.07 -12.30
N LYS A 630 25.06 -33.98 -12.94
CA LYS A 630 24.74 -32.95 -13.94
C LYS A 630 24.11 -31.69 -13.37
N GLU A 631 23.51 -31.80 -12.17
CA GLU A 631 22.73 -30.76 -11.46
C GLU A 631 21.47 -30.29 -12.20
N THR A 632 21.39 -30.46 -13.51
CA THR A 632 20.21 -30.16 -14.34
C THR A 632 20.19 -31.17 -15.51
N ILE A 633 19.03 -31.76 -15.75
CA ILE A 633 18.78 -32.65 -16.87
C ILE A 633 17.51 -32.22 -17.63
N THR A 634 17.51 -32.42 -18.95
CA THR A 634 16.34 -32.15 -19.80
C THR A 634 15.36 -33.33 -19.74
N GLY A 635 14.10 -33.07 -20.12
CA GLY A 635 13.11 -34.14 -20.25
C GLY A 635 13.51 -35.20 -21.26
N GLU A 636 14.20 -34.83 -22.34
CA GLU A 636 14.69 -35.78 -23.34
C GLU A 636 15.78 -36.72 -22.74
N GLU A 637 16.75 -36.17 -22.00
CA GLU A 637 17.76 -36.97 -21.29
C GLU A 637 17.12 -37.91 -20.28
N PHE A 638 16.12 -37.40 -19.52
CA PHE A 638 15.37 -38.19 -18.56
C PHE A 638 14.64 -39.36 -19.24
N MET A 639 13.90 -39.12 -20.32
CA MET A 639 13.13 -40.13 -21.05
C MET A 639 14.03 -41.16 -21.73
N ARG A 640 15.19 -40.73 -22.25
CA ARG A 640 16.21 -41.63 -22.83
C ARG A 640 16.74 -42.63 -21.80
N ILE A 641 17.09 -42.17 -20.59
CA ILE A 641 17.58 -43.04 -19.53
C ILE A 641 16.45 -43.95 -19.03
N LEU A 642 15.23 -43.47 -18.96
CA LEU A 642 14.07 -44.26 -18.60
C LEU A 642 13.76 -45.38 -19.62
N GLY A 643 14.29 -45.29 -20.86
CA GLY A 643 14.05 -46.25 -21.92
C GLY A 643 12.68 -46.13 -22.60
N GLN A 644 12.06 -44.94 -22.57
CA GLN A 644 10.77 -44.64 -23.17
C GLN A 644 10.93 -43.58 -24.29
N GLU A 645 11.96 -43.71 -25.13
CA GLU A 645 12.13 -42.86 -26.29
C GLU A 645 10.89 -42.94 -27.19
N GLY A 646 10.17 -41.82 -27.35
CA GLY A 646 8.97 -41.73 -28.20
C GLY A 646 7.69 -41.34 -27.47
N LYS A 647 7.67 -41.20 -26.16
CA LYS A 647 6.53 -40.62 -25.39
C LYS A 647 6.68 -39.15 -25.06
N ALA A 648 7.77 -38.51 -25.53
CA ALA A 648 8.07 -37.08 -25.28
C ALA A 648 7.44 -36.10 -26.29
N GLN A 649 6.44 -36.55 -27.06
CA GLN A 649 5.73 -35.68 -28.02
C GLN A 649 4.31 -35.34 -27.56
#